data_244ba30d8806b793e3d9f968bb6cd1f6
#
_entry.id   244ba30d8806b793e3d9f968bb6cd1f6
#
_cell.length_a   1.000
_cell.length_b   1.000
_cell.length_c   1.000
_cell.angle_alpha   90.00
_cell.angle_beta   90.00
_cell.angle_gamma   90.00
#
_symmetry.space_group_name_H-M   'P 1'
#
loop_
_entity.id
_entity.type
_entity.pdbx_description
1 polymer ?
#
loop_
_entity_poly.entity_id
_entity_poly.type
_entity_poly.pdbx_seq_one_letter_code
_entity_poly.pdbx_strand_id
1 'polypeptide(L)'
;MSKLVIVESPAKAHTIQKYLGPDYEVMASMGHVRDLPASRLSVDVKNDFAPNYENIKGKGELIKKLRAEAKKSDYVYLATDPDREGEAISWHLAQLLKLDETEPNRVTFNEITKSGIKYGMEHPRCIDQQLVDAQQARRVLDRIVGYEISPFLWKKIRKGLSAGRVQSVAVRLVVDREDEIRAFKPEEYWTLEALLQKQGVKAKPFLAKYYGTGGKKCEITTEEQANALKAAAEKEPFIIKSIKTGTRQKNPAPPFITSTLQQDASRRFGFQAKRTMKVAQELYEGINLPDLGAVGLITYMRTDSLRISDEALSAAHDYIQRTYGENYALAKPRTFRSKSNAQDGHEAIRPTMIDLSPAKIKESLSSDQYKLYKLVWERFIASQMAACVQDTVSTDITAGEHLFKASGFSVRFDGYTRLYTEAVDNEEEQETNLPRLEEGEHLTLKELKPNQHFTQPPPRYTEATLIRELEENGIGRPSTYAPTLSTILQRGYVEREGKALKPTIVGETVTRLMKEQFGKIVDVKFTAEMEQELDEVEAGKTEWVGMMHHFYDDFTDMLQSAEKNMEGTKMKIPDEETDIVCELCGRKMVVRHGKYGKFLACPGFPECKNTKTLQQETPGSCPRCGKKVLAKKSKTGRTYYGCEDNPKCGFMTWDIPLAEKCPQCGSSLFKTTGRVKMIHCLKEGCGYEKSAK
;
A
#
# COMPACT_ATOMS: atom_id res chain seq x y z
N MET A 1 -42.86 18.20 -1.26
CA MET A 1 -41.70 18.82 -1.95
C MET A 1 -40.64 17.74 -2.10
N SER A 2 -40.27 17.38 -3.34
CA SER A 2 -39.27 16.33 -3.59
C SER A 2 -37.90 16.98 -3.70
N LYS A 3 -36.94 16.50 -2.92
CA LYS A 3 -35.54 16.95 -2.94
C LYS A 3 -34.66 15.85 -3.53
N LEU A 4 -33.79 16.21 -4.47
CA LEU A 4 -32.84 15.27 -5.06
C LEU A 4 -31.51 15.36 -4.34
N VAL A 5 -30.94 14.20 -3.96
CA VAL A 5 -29.60 14.09 -3.41
C VAL A 5 -28.77 13.25 -4.36
N ILE A 6 -27.67 13.80 -4.88
CA ILE A 6 -26.78 13.10 -5.81
C ILE A 6 -25.49 12.71 -5.09
N VAL A 7 -25.20 11.42 -5.07
CA VAL A 7 -24.00 10.81 -4.48
C VAL A 7 -23.15 10.11 -5.54
N GLU A 8 -21.97 9.59 -5.20
CA GLU A 8 -21.07 8.96 -6.18
C GLU A 8 -21.43 7.51 -6.52
N SER A 9 -21.86 6.74 -5.53
CA SER A 9 -22.03 5.29 -5.68
C SER A 9 -23.44 4.81 -5.34
N PRO A 10 -23.92 3.70 -5.95
CA PRO A 10 -25.21 3.10 -5.63
C PRO A 10 -25.31 2.60 -4.19
N ALA A 11 -24.19 2.11 -3.61
CA ALA A 11 -24.18 1.65 -2.23
C ALA A 11 -24.44 2.82 -1.27
N LYS A 12 -23.75 3.94 -1.48
CA LYS A 12 -23.94 5.18 -0.72
C LYS A 12 -25.38 5.71 -0.90
N ALA A 13 -25.92 5.67 -2.13
CA ALA A 13 -27.31 6.09 -2.38
C ALA A 13 -28.31 5.25 -1.59
N HIS A 14 -28.14 3.92 -1.59
CA HIS A 14 -29.04 3.02 -0.85
C HIS A 14 -29.00 3.29 0.67
N THR A 15 -27.81 3.48 1.23
CA THR A 15 -27.63 3.75 2.66
C THR A 15 -28.25 5.10 3.05
N ILE A 16 -27.99 6.16 2.29
CA ILE A 16 -28.45 7.52 2.59
C ILE A 16 -29.97 7.64 2.41
N GLN A 17 -30.53 7.06 1.34
CA GLN A 17 -31.99 7.06 1.08
C GLN A 17 -32.77 6.57 2.30
N LYS A 18 -32.28 5.55 2.97
CA LYS A 18 -32.93 4.99 4.16
C LYS A 18 -33.02 5.97 5.32
N TYR A 19 -32.01 6.84 5.48
CA TYR A 19 -31.97 7.80 6.59
C TYR A 19 -32.73 9.09 6.29
N LEU A 20 -32.80 9.50 5.01
CA LEU A 20 -33.44 10.74 4.60
C LEU A 20 -34.99 10.63 4.48
N GLY A 21 -35.50 9.42 4.27
CA GLY A 21 -36.95 9.18 4.16
C GLY A 21 -37.54 9.56 2.78
N PRO A 22 -38.89 9.60 2.69
CA PRO A 22 -39.61 9.68 1.41
C PRO A 22 -39.56 11.05 0.74
N ASP A 23 -39.25 12.12 1.46
CA ASP A 23 -39.17 13.48 0.91
C ASP A 23 -37.94 13.70 0.03
N TYR A 24 -37.00 12.74 0.04
CA TYR A 24 -35.76 12.79 -0.70
C TYR A 24 -35.69 11.65 -1.70
N GLU A 25 -35.23 11.94 -2.91
CA GLU A 25 -34.83 10.98 -3.91
C GLU A 25 -33.29 10.96 -3.95
N VAL A 26 -32.65 9.79 -3.74
CA VAL A 26 -31.19 9.67 -3.73
C VAL A 26 -30.71 8.94 -4.97
N MET A 27 -29.93 9.59 -5.80
CA MET A 27 -29.37 9.03 -7.03
C MET A 27 -27.85 8.97 -7.03
N ALA A 28 -27.29 7.99 -7.73
CA ALA A 28 -25.84 7.86 -7.89
C ALA A 28 -25.38 8.40 -9.25
N SER A 29 -24.33 9.24 -9.25
CA SER A 29 -23.63 9.70 -10.46
C SER A 29 -22.71 8.64 -11.06
N MET A 30 -22.43 7.56 -10.32
CA MET A 30 -21.45 6.51 -10.70
C MET A 30 -20.04 7.07 -10.90
N GLY A 31 -19.61 8.01 -10.05
CA GLY A 31 -18.36 8.77 -10.17
C GLY A 31 -18.46 9.95 -11.14
N HIS A 32 -17.36 10.36 -11.75
CA HIS A 32 -17.34 11.48 -12.70
C HIS A 32 -18.32 11.30 -13.86
N VAL A 33 -19.01 12.37 -14.23
CA VAL A 33 -19.91 12.44 -15.40
C VAL A 33 -19.28 13.15 -16.59
N ARG A 34 -18.27 14.01 -16.34
CA ARG A 34 -17.47 14.74 -17.34
C ARG A 34 -16.00 14.50 -17.05
N ASP A 35 -15.17 14.46 -18.08
CA ASP A 35 -13.71 14.38 -17.99
C ASP A 35 -13.08 14.90 -19.28
N LEU A 36 -11.75 15.08 -19.26
CA LEU A 36 -10.96 15.32 -20.47
C LEU A 36 -10.95 14.06 -21.34
N PRO A 37 -11.31 14.12 -22.63
CA PRO A 37 -11.33 12.96 -23.51
C PRO A 37 -9.95 12.30 -23.64
N ALA A 38 -9.95 10.95 -23.63
CA ALA A 38 -8.72 10.17 -23.64
C ALA A 38 -7.97 10.16 -24.98
N SER A 39 -8.54 10.71 -26.05
CA SER A 39 -7.95 10.68 -27.40
C SER A 39 -7.08 11.88 -27.75
N ARG A 40 -7.13 12.96 -26.95
CA ARG A 40 -6.46 14.24 -27.22
C ARG A 40 -6.09 14.93 -25.90
N LEU A 41 -5.20 15.92 -25.96
CA LEU A 41 -4.77 16.70 -24.80
C LEU A 41 -5.96 17.40 -24.12
N SER A 42 -6.80 18.07 -24.90
CA SER A 42 -8.01 18.78 -24.43
C SER A 42 -7.76 19.83 -23.33
N VAL A 43 -6.57 20.42 -23.36
CA VAL A 43 -6.17 21.57 -22.55
C VAL A 43 -5.69 22.64 -23.51
N ASP A 44 -6.26 23.84 -23.43
CA ASP A 44 -5.84 24.97 -24.24
C ASP A 44 -4.71 25.74 -23.54
N VAL A 45 -3.48 25.33 -23.85
CA VAL A 45 -2.27 25.91 -23.25
C VAL A 45 -2.11 27.40 -23.53
N LYS A 46 -2.64 27.90 -24.67
CA LYS A 46 -2.54 29.31 -25.06
C LYS A 46 -3.59 30.18 -24.37
N ASN A 47 -4.62 29.58 -23.79
CA ASN A 47 -5.70 30.24 -23.10
C ASN A 47 -5.74 29.76 -21.65
N ASP A 48 -4.71 30.11 -20.89
CA ASP A 48 -4.56 29.85 -19.45
C ASP A 48 -4.88 28.40 -19.03
N PHE A 49 -4.44 27.44 -19.84
CA PHE A 49 -4.63 26.00 -19.62
C PHE A 49 -6.10 25.58 -19.50
N ALA A 50 -7.02 26.32 -20.13
CA ALA A 50 -8.45 26.03 -20.05
C ALA A 50 -8.76 24.57 -20.42
N PRO A 51 -9.37 23.79 -19.51
CA PRO A 51 -9.69 22.39 -19.77
C PRO A 51 -10.98 22.24 -20.56
N ASN A 52 -10.95 21.51 -21.67
CA ASN A 52 -12.12 21.20 -22.49
C ASN A 52 -12.76 19.89 -22.04
N TYR A 53 -13.63 19.95 -21.05
CA TYR A 53 -14.35 18.79 -20.51
C TYR A 53 -15.48 18.33 -21.45
N GLU A 54 -15.62 17.01 -21.60
CA GLU A 54 -16.69 16.35 -22.33
C GLU A 54 -17.43 15.35 -21.43
N ASN A 55 -18.68 15.05 -21.78
CA ASN A 55 -19.43 13.99 -21.13
C ASN A 55 -18.76 12.63 -21.39
N ILE A 56 -18.58 11.84 -20.34
CA ILE A 56 -17.94 10.54 -20.44
C ILE A 56 -18.79 9.60 -21.31
N LYS A 57 -18.15 8.94 -22.29
CA LYS A 57 -18.83 7.95 -23.16
C LYS A 57 -19.49 6.85 -22.32
N GLY A 58 -20.73 6.51 -22.69
CA GLY A 58 -21.52 5.50 -21.97
C GLY A 58 -22.36 6.04 -20.82
N LYS A 59 -22.18 7.30 -20.40
CA LYS A 59 -22.99 7.93 -19.34
C LYS A 59 -24.21 8.72 -19.82
N GLY A 60 -24.48 8.74 -21.12
CA GLY A 60 -25.57 9.55 -21.68
C GLY A 60 -26.95 9.28 -21.08
N GLU A 61 -27.32 8.02 -20.86
CA GLU A 61 -28.61 7.65 -20.26
C GLU A 61 -28.69 8.04 -18.77
N LEU A 62 -27.58 7.90 -18.03
CA LEU A 62 -27.49 8.36 -16.64
C LEU A 62 -27.66 9.87 -16.56
N ILE A 63 -26.96 10.62 -17.42
CA ILE A 63 -27.06 12.08 -17.50
C ILE A 63 -28.47 12.53 -17.82
N LYS A 64 -29.17 11.86 -18.76
CA LYS A 64 -30.58 12.14 -19.06
C LYS A 64 -31.46 11.93 -17.82
N LYS A 65 -31.26 10.82 -17.09
CA LYS A 65 -32.02 10.54 -15.86
C LYS A 65 -31.78 11.61 -14.78
N LEU A 66 -30.51 11.95 -14.51
CA LEU A 66 -30.16 12.99 -13.54
C LEU A 66 -30.79 14.34 -13.89
N ARG A 67 -30.74 14.74 -15.17
CA ARG A 67 -31.40 15.99 -15.64
C ARG A 67 -32.93 15.97 -15.51
N ALA A 68 -33.52 14.81 -15.80
CA ALA A 68 -34.97 14.68 -15.69
C ALA A 68 -35.44 14.77 -14.24
N GLU A 69 -34.71 14.15 -13.32
CA GLU A 69 -35.05 14.15 -11.91
C GLU A 69 -34.74 15.49 -11.24
N ALA A 70 -33.61 16.12 -11.58
CA ALA A 70 -33.30 17.47 -11.11
C ALA A 70 -34.35 18.52 -11.51
N LYS A 71 -34.98 18.39 -12.71
CA LYS A 71 -36.05 19.28 -13.16
C LYS A 71 -37.37 19.08 -12.42
N LYS A 72 -37.63 17.92 -11.84
CA LYS A 72 -38.84 17.60 -11.07
C LYS A 72 -38.70 17.97 -9.61
N SER A 73 -37.44 18.06 -9.13
CA SER A 73 -37.14 18.31 -7.73
C SER A 73 -37.15 19.80 -7.42
N ASP A 74 -37.65 20.15 -6.24
CA ASP A 74 -37.69 21.55 -5.77
C ASP A 74 -36.27 22.02 -5.38
N TYR A 75 -35.37 21.09 -5.00
CA TYR A 75 -34.00 21.38 -4.61
C TYR A 75 -33.09 20.21 -4.91
N VAL A 76 -31.83 20.50 -5.25
CA VAL A 76 -30.82 19.48 -5.57
C VAL A 76 -29.61 19.61 -4.64
N TYR A 77 -29.33 18.58 -3.89
CA TYR A 77 -28.12 18.47 -3.07
C TYR A 77 -27.05 17.62 -3.75
N LEU A 78 -25.81 18.08 -3.71
CA LEU A 78 -24.63 17.41 -4.25
C LEU A 78 -23.83 16.82 -3.06
N ALA A 79 -24.01 15.52 -2.82
CA ALA A 79 -23.52 14.82 -1.63
C ALA A 79 -22.41 13.82 -1.95
N THR A 80 -21.44 14.23 -2.80
CA THR A 80 -20.24 13.47 -3.13
C THR A 80 -19.24 13.45 -1.97
N ASP A 81 -18.19 12.65 -2.06
CA ASP A 81 -17.19 12.48 -1.00
C ASP A 81 -16.57 13.83 -0.55
N PRO A 82 -16.08 13.93 0.68
CA PRO A 82 -15.58 15.19 1.23
C PRO A 82 -14.20 15.62 0.75
N ASP A 83 -13.58 14.90 -0.20
CA ASP A 83 -12.27 15.24 -0.77
C ASP A 83 -12.39 16.13 -2.03
N ARG A 84 -11.23 16.63 -2.53
CA ARG A 84 -11.16 17.46 -3.75
C ARG A 84 -11.71 16.77 -5.00
N GLU A 85 -11.66 15.42 -5.06
CA GLU A 85 -12.24 14.65 -6.17
C GLU A 85 -13.77 14.69 -6.11
N GLY A 86 -14.36 14.54 -4.92
CA GLY A 86 -15.79 14.69 -4.71
C GLY A 86 -16.26 16.11 -4.97
N GLU A 87 -15.47 17.14 -4.62
CA GLU A 87 -15.79 18.53 -4.92
C GLU A 87 -15.86 18.79 -6.43
N ALA A 88 -14.86 18.29 -7.18
CA ALA A 88 -14.86 18.39 -8.64
C ALA A 88 -16.04 17.64 -9.29
N ILE A 89 -16.41 16.47 -8.76
CA ILE A 89 -17.62 15.75 -9.23
C ILE A 89 -18.87 16.59 -8.99
N SER A 90 -19.02 17.20 -7.81
CA SER A 90 -20.12 18.10 -7.50
C SER A 90 -20.16 19.30 -8.44
N TRP A 91 -19.04 19.95 -8.69
CA TRP A 91 -18.93 21.05 -9.65
C TRP A 91 -19.31 20.63 -11.07
N HIS A 92 -18.83 19.49 -11.55
CA HIS A 92 -19.24 18.97 -12.86
C HIS A 92 -20.73 18.65 -12.94
N LEU A 93 -21.34 18.18 -11.84
CA LEU A 93 -22.78 17.95 -11.77
C LEU A 93 -23.55 19.27 -11.78
N ALA A 94 -23.11 20.30 -11.04
CA ALA A 94 -23.74 21.62 -11.03
C ALA A 94 -23.75 22.23 -12.45
N GLN A 95 -22.62 22.22 -13.14
CA GLN A 95 -22.51 22.65 -14.54
C GLN A 95 -23.44 21.84 -15.47
N LEU A 96 -23.46 20.52 -15.33
CA LEU A 96 -24.29 19.62 -16.15
C LEU A 96 -25.78 19.85 -15.97
N LEU A 97 -26.21 20.10 -14.73
CA LEU A 97 -27.60 20.29 -14.33
C LEU A 97 -28.03 21.77 -14.39
N LYS A 98 -27.09 22.68 -14.63
CA LYS A 98 -27.28 24.15 -14.64
C LYS A 98 -27.78 24.65 -13.28
N LEU A 99 -27.21 24.17 -12.21
CA LEU A 99 -27.47 24.67 -10.86
C LEU A 99 -26.71 25.98 -10.63
N ASP A 100 -27.21 26.80 -9.76
CA ASP A 100 -26.52 28.00 -9.30
C ASP A 100 -25.42 27.60 -8.31
N GLU A 101 -24.17 27.89 -8.64
CA GLU A 101 -23.01 27.54 -7.83
C GLU A 101 -22.86 28.37 -6.55
N THR A 102 -23.60 29.48 -6.46
CA THR A 102 -23.66 30.33 -5.27
C THR A 102 -24.69 29.85 -4.23
N GLU A 103 -25.53 28.89 -4.60
CA GLU A 103 -26.50 28.27 -3.69
C GLU A 103 -25.85 27.21 -2.81
N PRO A 104 -26.26 27.04 -1.54
CA PRO A 104 -25.71 26.08 -0.60
C PRO A 104 -26.20 24.66 -0.88
N ASN A 105 -25.83 24.12 -2.05
CA ASN A 105 -26.28 22.82 -2.53
C ASN A 105 -25.26 21.68 -2.28
N ARG A 106 -24.07 21.98 -1.78
CA ARG A 106 -23.02 21.01 -1.46
C ARG A 106 -23.15 20.48 -0.04
N VAL A 107 -23.23 19.15 0.10
CA VAL A 107 -23.31 18.44 1.37
C VAL A 107 -22.17 17.43 1.46
N THR A 108 -21.53 17.32 2.62
CA THR A 108 -20.45 16.36 2.86
C THR A 108 -20.74 15.48 4.08
N PHE A 109 -20.31 14.23 4.02
CA PHE A 109 -20.47 13.26 5.11
C PHE A 109 -19.11 12.66 5.46
N ASN A 110 -18.59 12.95 6.66
CA ASN A 110 -17.39 12.29 7.17
C ASN A 110 -17.67 10.85 7.58
N GLU A 111 -18.92 10.52 7.88
CA GLU A 111 -19.40 9.18 8.19
C GLU A 111 -20.84 9.00 7.70
N ILE A 112 -21.17 7.79 7.25
CA ILE A 112 -22.50 7.44 6.75
C ILE A 112 -23.31 6.80 7.88
N THR A 113 -23.62 7.61 8.88
CA THR A 113 -24.47 7.28 10.03
C THR A 113 -25.71 8.19 10.05
N LYS A 114 -26.69 7.86 10.90
CA LYS A 114 -27.88 8.72 11.05
C LYS A 114 -27.51 10.13 11.52
N SER A 115 -26.60 10.24 12.48
CA SER A 115 -26.10 11.52 13.01
C SER A 115 -25.27 12.27 11.97
N GLY A 116 -24.33 11.59 11.30
CA GLY A 116 -23.48 12.21 10.29
C GLY A 116 -24.27 12.73 9.09
N ILE A 117 -25.26 11.96 8.61
CA ILE A 117 -26.13 12.40 7.52
C ILE A 117 -27.00 13.58 7.94
N LYS A 118 -27.61 13.52 9.13
CA LYS A 118 -28.40 14.62 9.66
C LYS A 118 -27.57 15.90 9.76
N TYR A 119 -26.38 15.80 10.37
CA TYR A 119 -25.46 16.94 10.50
C TYR A 119 -25.11 17.54 9.13
N GLY A 120 -24.70 16.71 8.15
CA GLY A 120 -24.36 17.20 6.82
C GLY A 120 -25.53 17.87 6.11
N MET A 121 -26.75 17.33 6.23
CA MET A 121 -27.96 17.93 5.61
C MET A 121 -28.41 19.23 6.29
N GLU A 122 -28.06 19.42 7.55
CA GLU A 122 -28.36 20.68 8.30
C GLU A 122 -27.30 21.77 8.05
N HIS A 123 -26.11 21.38 7.47
CA HIS A 123 -25.02 22.31 7.18
C HIS A 123 -24.59 22.27 5.71
N PRO A 124 -25.51 22.54 4.76
CA PRO A 124 -25.14 22.64 3.36
C PRO A 124 -24.31 23.91 3.13
N ARG A 125 -23.36 23.82 2.17
CA ARG A 125 -22.50 24.93 1.78
C ARG A 125 -22.49 25.12 0.26
N CYS A 126 -21.90 26.20 -0.21
CA CYS A 126 -21.59 26.36 -1.64
C CYS A 126 -20.44 25.38 -2.03
N ILE A 127 -20.31 25.15 -3.33
CA ILE A 127 -19.15 24.46 -3.88
C ILE A 127 -17.89 25.27 -3.56
N ASP A 128 -16.87 24.62 -3.06
CA ASP A 128 -15.57 25.23 -2.76
C ASP A 128 -14.73 25.28 -4.03
N GLN A 129 -14.63 26.49 -4.60
CA GLN A 129 -13.91 26.69 -5.85
C GLN A 129 -12.40 26.41 -5.71
N GLN A 130 -11.81 26.59 -4.53
CA GLN A 130 -10.38 26.31 -4.29
C GLN A 130 -10.09 24.82 -4.37
N LEU A 131 -10.98 23.99 -3.81
CA LEU A 131 -10.91 22.53 -3.96
C LEU A 131 -11.06 22.08 -5.42
N VAL A 132 -11.99 22.72 -6.16
CA VAL A 132 -12.20 22.47 -7.59
C VAL A 132 -10.94 22.84 -8.38
N ASP A 133 -10.37 24.00 -8.12
CA ASP A 133 -9.17 24.51 -8.80
C ASP A 133 -7.94 23.63 -8.52
N ALA A 134 -7.77 23.17 -7.28
CA ALA A 134 -6.71 22.24 -6.93
C ALA A 134 -6.83 20.89 -7.67
N GLN A 135 -8.07 20.38 -7.81
CA GLN A 135 -8.31 19.16 -8.59
C GLN A 135 -8.10 19.41 -10.09
N GLN A 136 -8.56 20.53 -10.64
CA GLN A 136 -8.32 20.91 -12.03
C GLN A 136 -6.83 21.07 -12.33
N ALA A 137 -6.11 21.80 -11.48
CA ALA A 137 -4.66 21.97 -11.59
C ALA A 137 -3.96 20.61 -11.67
N ARG A 138 -4.25 19.71 -10.74
CA ARG A 138 -3.71 18.34 -10.75
C ARG A 138 -4.07 17.61 -12.04
N ARG A 139 -5.33 17.67 -12.46
CA ARG A 139 -5.82 16.98 -13.65
C ARG A 139 -5.16 17.48 -14.93
N VAL A 140 -5.00 18.79 -15.06
CA VAL A 140 -4.35 19.45 -16.20
C VAL A 140 -2.86 19.13 -16.21
N LEU A 141 -2.18 19.26 -15.07
CA LEU A 141 -0.77 18.95 -14.91
C LEU A 141 -0.45 17.51 -15.32
N ASP A 142 -1.16 16.55 -14.73
CA ASP A 142 -0.96 15.12 -15.04
C ASP A 142 -1.32 14.79 -16.50
N ARG A 143 -2.27 15.53 -17.08
CA ARG A 143 -2.64 15.43 -18.50
C ARG A 143 -1.50 15.89 -19.40
N ILE A 144 -0.94 17.08 -19.17
CA ILE A 144 0.16 17.62 -19.96
C ILE A 144 1.37 16.69 -19.90
N VAL A 145 1.84 16.36 -18.70
CA VAL A 145 2.99 15.47 -18.51
C VAL A 145 2.78 14.13 -19.23
N GLY A 146 1.60 13.53 -19.05
CA GLY A 146 1.29 12.22 -19.65
C GLY A 146 1.20 12.25 -21.17
N TYR A 147 0.64 13.30 -21.76
CA TYR A 147 0.41 13.41 -23.21
C TYR A 147 1.62 13.90 -23.99
N GLU A 148 2.54 14.60 -23.36
CA GLU A 148 3.77 15.06 -24.01
C GLU A 148 4.90 14.03 -23.85
N ILE A 149 5.11 13.46 -22.66
CA ILE A 149 6.21 12.52 -22.45
C ILE A 149 5.89 11.12 -23.03
N SER A 150 4.63 10.65 -22.95
CA SER A 150 4.31 9.30 -23.44
C SER A 150 4.59 9.12 -24.93
N PRO A 151 4.23 10.04 -25.84
CA PRO A 151 4.60 9.98 -27.26
C PRO A 151 6.12 10.00 -27.48
N PHE A 152 6.85 10.78 -26.67
CA PHE A 152 8.31 10.78 -26.68
C PHE A 152 8.88 9.38 -26.38
N LEU A 153 8.39 8.73 -25.31
CA LEU A 153 8.76 7.36 -24.97
C LEU A 153 8.41 6.38 -26.11
N TRP A 154 7.30 6.59 -26.83
CA TRP A 154 6.92 5.72 -27.96
C TRP A 154 7.87 5.85 -29.13
N LYS A 155 8.33 7.08 -29.44
CA LYS A 155 9.30 7.33 -30.50
C LYS A 155 10.67 6.76 -30.13
N LYS A 156 11.10 6.93 -28.86
CA LYS A 156 12.47 6.66 -28.42
C LYS A 156 12.70 5.25 -27.86
N ILE A 157 11.66 4.57 -27.38
CA ILE A 157 11.73 3.19 -26.86
C ILE A 157 10.75 2.31 -27.62
N ARG A 158 9.45 2.34 -27.25
CA ARG A 158 8.38 1.55 -27.91
C ARG A 158 6.98 2.07 -27.56
N LYS A 159 6.01 1.75 -28.43
CA LYS A 159 4.59 2.06 -28.21
C LYS A 159 4.05 1.39 -26.93
N GLY A 160 3.09 2.06 -26.27
CA GLY A 160 2.37 1.59 -25.10
C GLY A 160 3.02 1.89 -23.76
N LEU A 161 4.18 2.56 -23.74
CA LEU A 161 4.74 3.11 -22.52
C LEU A 161 3.99 4.39 -22.11
N SER A 162 4.01 4.72 -20.84
CA SER A 162 3.42 5.95 -20.31
C SER A 162 4.31 6.55 -19.24
N ALA A 163 4.37 7.87 -19.19
CA ALA A 163 4.93 8.60 -18.08
C ALA A 163 3.82 9.32 -17.32
N GLY A 164 4.07 9.59 -16.06
CA GLY A 164 3.24 10.41 -15.20
C GLY A 164 4.08 10.82 -13.99
N ARG A 165 3.84 12.01 -13.48
CA ARG A 165 4.67 12.64 -12.47
C ARG A 165 4.94 11.71 -11.26
N VAL A 166 3.92 11.39 -10.49
CA VAL A 166 4.03 10.54 -9.30
C VAL A 166 4.45 9.10 -9.63
N GLN A 167 3.89 8.51 -10.71
CA GLN A 167 4.22 7.13 -11.09
C GLN A 167 5.69 6.97 -11.50
N SER A 168 6.27 7.95 -12.21
CA SER A 168 7.65 7.86 -12.67
C SER A 168 8.65 7.98 -11.51
N VAL A 169 8.34 8.80 -10.51
CA VAL A 169 9.13 8.86 -9.28
C VAL A 169 9.01 7.58 -8.47
N ALA A 170 7.81 6.99 -8.35
CA ALA A 170 7.63 5.72 -7.66
C ALA A 170 8.46 4.59 -8.33
N VAL A 171 8.51 4.54 -9.67
CA VAL A 171 9.37 3.58 -10.38
C VAL A 171 10.85 3.90 -10.15
N ARG A 172 11.26 5.18 -10.19
CA ARG A 172 12.63 5.61 -9.92
C ARG A 172 13.09 5.14 -8.54
N LEU A 173 12.30 5.32 -7.48
CA LEU A 173 12.65 4.85 -6.13
C LEU A 173 12.93 3.34 -6.11
N VAL A 174 12.11 2.55 -6.80
CA VAL A 174 12.31 1.09 -6.89
C VAL A 174 13.58 0.74 -7.68
N VAL A 175 13.88 1.47 -8.77
CA VAL A 175 15.10 1.27 -9.58
C VAL A 175 16.34 1.69 -8.80
N ASP A 176 16.33 2.87 -8.17
CA ASP A 176 17.46 3.37 -7.39
C ASP A 176 17.80 2.39 -6.24
N ARG A 177 16.78 1.82 -5.56
CA ARG A 177 16.96 0.78 -4.55
C ARG A 177 17.58 -0.49 -5.13
N GLU A 178 17.20 -0.92 -6.31
CA GLU A 178 17.81 -2.09 -6.96
C GLU A 178 19.27 -1.83 -7.35
N ASP A 179 19.58 -0.59 -7.78
CA ASP A 179 20.96 -0.18 -8.07
C ASP A 179 21.81 -0.16 -6.80
N GLU A 180 21.29 0.33 -5.67
CA GLU A 180 21.93 0.24 -4.36
C GLU A 180 22.23 -1.21 -3.97
N ILE A 181 21.25 -2.12 -4.15
CA ILE A 181 21.41 -3.55 -3.84
C ILE A 181 22.51 -4.18 -4.70
N ARG A 182 22.56 -3.86 -6.00
CA ARG A 182 23.58 -4.37 -6.94
C ARG A 182 24.98 -3.84 -6.66
N ALA A 183 25.06 -2.59 -6.23
CA ALA A 183 26.32 -1.94 -5.88
C ALA A 183 26.86 -2.36 -4.50
N PHE A 184 26.01 -2.94 -3.67
CA PHE A 184 26.34 -3.30 -2.30
C PHE A 184 27.42 -4.40 -2.26
N LYS A 185 28.42 -4.20 -1.42
CA LYS A 185 29.48 -5.18 -1.15
C LYS A 185 29.32 -5.63 0.30
N PRO A 186 29.03 -6.92 0.54
CA PRO A 186 28.96 -7.44 1.89
C PRO A 186 30.32 -7.31 2.59
N GLU A 187 30.32 -6.76 3.81
CA GLU A 187 31.48 -6.68 4.69
C GLU A 187 31.29 -7.68 5.81
N GLU A 188 32.35 -8.45 6.09
CA GLU A 188 32.38 -9.43 7.16
C GLU A 188 32.55 -8.73 8.50
N TYR A 189 31.78 -9.17 9.48
CA TYR A 189 31.93 -8.79 10.88
C TYR A 189 31.57 -9.96 11.79
N TRP A 190 32.07 -9.93 12.99
CA TRP A 190 31.84 -10.96 13.98
C TRP A 190 31.18 -10.42 15.24
N THR A 191 30.40 -11.26 15.90
CA THR A 191 29.88 -10.99 17.24
C THR A 191 30.32 -12.09 18.17
N LEU A 192 30.63 -11.74 19.41
CA LEU A 192 30.98 -12.71 20.44
C LEU A 192 29.88 -12.71 21.50
N GLU A 193 29.21 -13.84 21.66
CA GLU A 193 28.05 -14.00 22.56
C GLU A 193 28.42 -14.99 23.68
N ALA A 194 28.24 -14.54 24.95
CA ALA A 194 28.43 -15.32 26.14
C ALA A 194 27.07 -15.81 26.68
N LEU A 195 26.91 -17.11 26.79
CA LEU A 195 25.77 -17.70 27.50
C LEU A 195 26.16 -17.85 28.97
N LEU A 196 25.59 -17.02 29.83
CA LEU A 196 25.93 -16.88 31.23
C LEU A 196 24.81 -17.38 32.15
N GLN A 197 25.17 -17.93 33.28
CA GLN A 197 24.25 -18.38 34.31
C GLN A 197 24.66 -17.88 35.69
N LYS A 198 23.70 -17.46 36.50
CA LYS A 198 23.91 -17.11 37.92
C LYS A 198 24.42 -18.30 38.69
N GLN A 199 25.44 -18.14 39.52
CA GLN A 199 25.97 -19.19 40.38
C GLN A 199 25.01 -19.59 41.50
N GLY A 200 25.02 -20.87 41.85
CA GLY A 200 24.28 -21.37 43.03
C GLY A 200 22.74 -21.43 42.90
N VAL A 201 22.16 -21.05 41.79
CA VAL A 201 20.71 -21.06 41.56
C VAL A 201 20.37 -21.75 40.23
N LYS A 202 19.26 -22.51 40.18
CA LYS A 202 18.68 -23.04 38.92
C LYS A 202 18.00 -21.91 38.11
N ALA A 203 18.73 -20.84 37.83
CA ALA A 203 18.26 -19.78 36.95
C ALA A 203 18.47 -20.18 35.48
N LYS A 204 17.60 -19.72 34.59
CA LYS A 204 17.82 -19.89 33.14
C LYS A 204 19.07 -19.12 32.72
N PRO A 205 19.93 -19.70 31.86
CA PRO A 205 21.00 -18.96 31.23
C PRO A 205 20.48 -17.79 30.40
N PHE A 206 21.27 -16.73 30.30
CA PHE A 206 20.99 -15.55 29.49
C PHE A 206 22.17 -15.20 28.60
N LEU A 207 21.92 -14.48 27.50
CA LEU A 207 22.95 -14.07 26.54
C LEU A 207 23.48 -12.67 26.89
N ALA A 208 24.79 -12.53 26.87
CA ALA A 208 25.51 -11.27 26.92
C ALA A 208 26.35 -11.11 25.66
N LYS A 209 26.33 -9.93 25.05
CA LYS A 209 27.09 -9.62 23.83
C LYS A 209 28.34 -8.84 24.17
N TYR A 210 29.47 -9.22 23.58
CA TYR A 210 30.69 -8.45 23.69
C TYR A 210 30.49 -7.03 23.17
N TYR A 211 30.99 -6.06 23.92
CA TYR A 211 30.89 -4.65 23.58
C TYR A 211 32.24 -4.04 23.22
N GLY A 212 33.30 -4.44 23.93
CA GLY A 212 34.64 -3.89 23.70
C GLY A 212 35.63 -4.24 24.80
N THR A 213 36.82 -3.70 24.68
CA THR A 213 37.95 -3.92 25.60
C THR A 213 38.50 -2.60 26.12
N GLY A 214 38.94 -2.57 27.39
CA GLY A 214 39.49 -1.38 28.00
C GLY A 214 38.54 -0.19 28.08
N GLY A 215 37.21 -0.43 28.15
CA GLY A 215 36.16 0.57 28.19
C GLY A 215 35.79 1.20 26.84
N LYS A 216 36.41 0.81 25.75
CA LYS A 216 36.12 1.27 24.39
C LYS A 216 35.30 0.24 23.60
N LYS A 217 34.34 0.71 22.81
CA LYS A 217 33.64 -0.16 21.85
C LYS A 217 34.63 -0.65 20.80
N CYS A 218 34.66 -1.95 20.58
CA CYS A 218 35.50 -2.57 19.57
C CYS A 218 34.63 -3.39 18.60
N GLU A 219 34.92 -3.26 17.32
CA GLU A 219 34.33 -4.11 16.28
C GLU A 219 35.25 -5.25 15.96
N ILE A 220 34.70 -6.41 15.73
CA ILE A 220 35.44 -7.63 15.39
C ILE A 220 35.24 -7.85 13.89
N THR A 221 36.32 -7.77 13.12
CA THR A 221 36.24 -7.80 11.64
C THR A 221 36.77 -9.09 11.05
N THR A 222 37.48 -9.92 11.84
CA THR A 222 38.03 -11.20 11.34
C THR A 222 37.81 -12.33 12.34
N GLU A 223 37.88 -13.55 11.84
CA GLU A 223 37.79 -14.79 12.64
C GLU A 223 38.93 -14.89 13.67
N GLU A 224 40.12 -14.51 13.28
CA GLU A 224 41.30 -14.54 14.19
C GLU A 224 41.09 -13.61 15.39
N GLN A 225 40.56 -12.41 15.16
CA GLN A 225 40.21 -11.46 16.24
C GLN A 225 39.15 -12.06 17.16
N ALA A 226 38.10 -12.66 16.60
CA ALA A 226 36.99 -13.26 17.35
C ALA A 226 37.51 -14.41 18.24
N ASN A 227 38.34 -15.29 17.68
CA ASN A 227 38.94 -16.43 18.40
C ASN A 227 39.97 -15.99 19.45
N ALA A 228 40.76 -14.96 19.19
CA ALA A 228 41.70 -14.40 20.16
C ALA A 228 40.98 -13.81 21.36
N LEU A 229 39.91 -13.02 21.12
CA LEU A 229 39.05 -12.44 22.16
C LEU A 229 38.33 -13.54 22.97
N LYS A 230 37.82 -14.57 22.29
CA LYS A 230 37.24 -15.74 22.93
C LYS A 230 38.22 -16.39 23.91
N ALA A 231 39.39 -16.73 23.41
CA ALA A 231 40.43 -17.39 24.21
C ALA A 231 40.95 -16.54 25.39
N ALA A 232 40.94 -15.21 25.25
CA ALA A 232 41.26 -14.27 26.32
C ALA A 232 40.14 -14.20 27.38
N ALA A 233 38.89 -14.01 26.95
CA ALA A 233 37.78 -13.87 27.85
C ALA A 233 37.38 -15.17 28.58
N GLU A 234 37.61 -16.35 27.98
CA GLU A 234 37.35 -17.66 28.63
C GLU A 234 38.24 -17.95 29.85
N LYS A 235 39.37 -17.27 29.96
CA LYS A 235 40.30 -17.40 31.10
C LYS A 235 39.91 -16.54 32.28
N GLU A 236 39.06 -15.58 32.07
CA GLU A 236 38.72 -14.59 33.08
C GLU A 236 37.36 -14.89 33.72
N PRO A 237 37.17 -14.52 35.01
CA PRO A 237 35.88 -14.64 35.67
C PRO A 237 34.91 -13.60 35.08
N PHE A 238 33.70 -14.04 34.80
CA PHE A 238 32.60 -13.14 34.42
C PHE A 238 31.97 -12.55 35.66
N ILE A 239 32.09 -11.23 35.82
CA ILE A 239 31.62 -10.49 36.99
C ILE A 239 30.69 -9.37 36.58
N ILE A 240 29.59 -9.20 37.26
CA ILE A 240 28.68 -8.08 37.06
C ILE A 240 29.33 -6.79 37.57
N LYS A 241 29.65 -5.90 36.63
CA LYS A 241 30.27 -4.62 36.92
C LYS A 241 29.27 -3.57 37.39
N SER A 242 28.12 -3.49 36.71
CA SER A 242 27.06 -2.52 37.02
C SER A 242 25.72 -2.99 36.48
N ILE A 243 24.66 -2.55 37.15
CA ILE A 243 23.27 -2.83 36.75
C ILE A 243 22.53 -1.51 36.68
N LYS A 244 21.88 -1.26 35.55
CA LYS A 244 21.00 -0.10 35.36
C LYS A 244 19.58 -0.61 35.19
N THR A 245 18.72 -0.22 36.12
CA THR A 245 17.28 -0.48 36.04
C THR A 245 16.56 0.80 35.66
N GLY A 246 15.49 0.66 34.91
CA GLY A 246 14.69 1.81 34.50
C GLY A 246 13.25 1.40 34.16
N THR A 247 12.45 2.36 33.86
CA THR A 247 11.07 2.17 33.37
C THR A 247 10.92 2.86 32.05
N ARG A 248 10.41 2.13 31.05
CA ARG A 248 10.12 2.65 29.72
C ARG A 248 8.62 2.64 29.52
N GLN A 249 8.07 3.77 29.07
CA GLN A 249 6.69 3.85 28.61
C GLN A 249 6.64 3.74 27.09
N LYS A 250 5.89 2.77 26.57
CA LYS A 250 5.62 2.60 25.14
C LYS A 250 4.21 3.14 24.86
N ASN A 251 4.14 4.27 24.17
CA ASN A 251 2.88 4.89 23.80
C ASN A 251 2.26 4.18 22.58
N PRO A 252 0.93 4.12 22.50
CA PRO A 252 0.26 3.62 21.30
C PRO A 252 0.47 4.57 20.13
N ALA A 253 0.47 4.00 18.94
CA ALA A 253 0.47 4.77 17.72
C ALA A 253 -0.89 5.46 17.48
N PRO A 254 -0.93 6.54 16.66
CA PRO A 254 -2.16 7.26 16.31
C PRO A 254 -3.19 6.35 15.62
N PRO A 255 -4.46 6.76 15.55
CA PRO A 255 -5.43 6.13 14.66
C PRO A 255 -4.93 6.16 13.21
N PHE A 256 -5.53 5.35 12.37
CA PHE A 256 -5.08 5.26 10.98
C PHE A 256 -5.38 6.51 10.17
N ILE A 257 -4.43 6.84 9.30
CA ILE A 257 -4.62 7.61 8.08
C ILE A 257 -4.51 6.64 6.88
N THR A 258 -4.81 7.11 5.68
CA THR A 258 -4.82 6.25 4.47
C THR A 258 -3.52 5.46 4.30
N SER A 259 -2.37 6.11 4.41
CA SER A 259 -1.06 5.49 4.22
C SER A 259 -0.78 4.42 5.26
N THR A 260 -0.99 4.71 6.54
CA THR A 260 -0.73 3.76 7.63
C THR A 260 -1.70 2.58 7.64
N LEU A 261 -2.97 2.79 7.23
CA LEU A 261 -3.92 1.69 7.03
C LEU A 261 -3.46 0.75 5.91
N GLN A 262 -3.02 1.30 4.78
CA GLN A 262 -2.50 0.50 3.66
C GLN A 262 -1.25 -0.28 4.06
N GLN A 263 -0.33 0.34 4.81
CA GLN A 263 0.89 -0.29 5.31
C GLN A 263 0.58 -1.47 6.24
N ASP A 264 -0.26 -1.25 7.25
CA ASP A 264 -0.53 -2.28 8.26
C ASP A 264 -1.40 -3.42 7.71
N ALA A 265 -2.37 -3.14 6.84
CA ALA A 265 -3.13 -4.15 6.11
C ALA A 265 -2.25 -5.00 5.17
N SER A 266 -1.23 -4.39 4.57
CA SER A 266 -0.25 -5.10 3.74
C SER A 266 0.64 -6.02 4.58
N ARG A 267 1.16 -5.54 5.72
CA ARG A 267 2.02 -6.32 6.62
C ARG A 267 1.29 -7.51 7.21
N ARG A 268 0.09 -7.29 7.78
CA ARG A 268 -0.69 -8.32 8.51
C ARG A 268 -1.39 -9.31 7.59
N PHE A 269 -1.99 -8.83 6.53
CA PHE A 269 -2.91 -9.63 5.70
C PHE A 269 -2.40 -9.87 4.28
N GLY A 270 -1.29 -9.24 3.89
CA GLY A 270 -0.81 -9.25 2.50
C GLY A 270 -1.80 -8.55 1.55
N PHE A 271 -2.59 -7.61 2.05
CA PHE A 271 -3.52 -6.85 1.22
C PHE A 271 -2.74 -5.86 0.36
N GLN A 272 -3.05 -5.85 -0.92
CA GLN A 272 -2.58 -4.81 -1.82
C GLN A 272 -3.29 -3.49 -1.50
N ALA A 273 -2.62 -2.36 -1.70
CA ALA A 273 -3.19 -1.04 -1.45
C ALA A 273 -4.57 -0.84 -2.11
N LYS A 274 -4.72 -1.28 -3.37
CA LYS A 274 -6.01 -1.26 -4.08
C LYS A 274 -7.09 -2.08 -3.38
N ARG A 275 -6.74 -3.27 -2.85
CA ARG A 275 -7.68 -4.13 -2.12
C ARG A 275 -8.08 -3.49 -0.80
N THR A 276 -7.12 -2.93 -0.07
CA THR A 276 -7.37 -2.22 1.19
C THR A 276 -8.35 -1.08 0.98
N MET A 277 -8.10 -0.21 -0.03
CA MET A 277 -8.98 0.92 -0.31
C MET A 277 -10.38 0.50 -0.78
N LYS A 278 -10.49 -0.57 -1.56
CA LYS A 278 -11.80 -1.11 -1.96
C LYS A 278 -12.61 -1.57 -0.74
N VAL A 279 -11.99 -2.32 0.17
CA VAL A 279 -12.67 -2.81 1.38
C VAL A 279 -13.01 -1.66 2.32
N ALA A 280 -12.10 -0.68 2.47
CA ALA A 280 -12.37 0.52 3.26
C ALA A 280 -13.56 1.33 2.69
N GLN A 281 -13.66 1.47 1.37
CA GLN A 281 -14.80 2.10 0.71
C GLN A 281 -16.11 1.37 1.03
N GLU A 282 -16.12 0.03 0.96
CA GLU A 282 -17.30 -0.78 1.31
C GLU A 282 -17.72 -0.56 2.77
N LEU A 283 -16.77 -0.50 3.70
CA LEU A 283 -17.03 -0.25 5.12
C LEU A 283 -17.55 1.17 5.39
N TYR A 284 -17.08 2.17 4.63
CA TYR A 284 -17.54 3.54 4.73
C TYR A 284 -18.94 3.73 4.15
N GLU A 285 -19.21 3.19 2.94
CA GLU A 285 -20.48 3.39 2.23
C GLU A 285 -21.68 2.71 2.88
N GLY A 286 -21.42 1.64 3.63
CA GLY A 286 -22.45 0.97 4.45
C GLY A 286 -22.48 -0.55 4.30
N ILE A 287 -22.58 -1.19 5.43
CA ILE A 287 -22.78 -2.64 5.58
C ILE A 287 -24.16 -2.87 6.15
N ASN A 288 -24.88 -3.85 5.62
CA ASN A 288 -26.20 -4.18 6.10
C ASN A 288 -26.09 -5.05 7.37
N LEU A 289 -26.48 -4.46 8.50
CA LEU A 289 -26.53 -5.13 9.81
C LEU A 289 -27.96 -5.53 10.14
N PRO A 290 -28.22 -6.69 10.77
CA PRO A 290 -29.61 -7.18 11.03
C PRO A 290 -30.50 -6.16 11.72
N ASP A 291 -30.02 -5.51 12.78
CA ASP A 291 -30.81 -4.64 13.63
C ASP A 291 -30.77 -3.16 13.22
N LEU A 292 -29.75 -2.75 12.50
CA LEU A 292 -29.51 -1.35 12.13
C LEU A 292 -29.72 -1.10 10.62
N GLY A 293 -29.77 -2.16 9.79
CA GLY A 293 -29.76 -2.08 8.35
C GLY A 293 -28.43 -1.57 7.81
N ALA A 294 -28.43 -0.87 6.67
CA ALA A 294 -27.20 -0.36 6.08
C ALA A 294 -26.67 0.82 6.91
N VAL A 295 -25.40 0.71 7.35
CA VAL A 295 -24.69 1.73 8.14
C VAL A 295 -23.20 1.72 7.78
N GLY A 296 -22.60 2.92 7.65
CA GLY A 296 -21.16 3.08 7.49
C GLY A 296 -20.44 2.73 8.78
N LEU A 297 -19.48 1.81 8.71
CA LEU A 297 -18.77 1.29 9.88
C LEU A 297 -17.50 2.05 10.23
N ILE A 298 -16.94 2.80 9.27
CA ILE A 298 -15.74 3.63 9.47
C ILE A 298 -15.97 5.03 8.93
N THR A 299 -15.19 5.99 9.42
CA THR A 299 -15.09 7.33 8.86
C THR A 299 -14.47 7.32 7.47
N TYR A 300 -14.51 8.45 6.77
CA TYR A 300 -13.96 8.58 5.42
C TYR A 300 -12.48 8.17 5.37
N MET A 301 -12.16 7.25 4.46
CA MET A 301 -10.88 6.53 4.47
C MET A 301 -9.77 7.21 3.66
N ARG A 302 -10.06 8.26 2.88
CA ARG A 302 -9.04 9.03 2.17
C ARG A 302 -8.71 10.28 2.98
N THR A 303 -7.87 10.13 3.97
CA THR A 303 -7.50 11.18 4.92
C THR A 303 -6.04 11.06 5.33
N ASP A 304 -5.42 12.18 5.58
CA ASP A 304 -4.12 12.32 6.26
C ASP A 304 -4.26 13.03 7.62
N SER A 305 -5.51 13.31 8.02
CA SER A 305 -5.83 13.90 9.32
C SER A 305 -5.79 12.87 10.44
N LEU A 306 -5.25 13.28 11.59
CA LEU A 306 -5.28 12.53 12.85
C LEU A 306 -6.31 13.08 13.85
N ARG A 307 -7.13 14.04 13.42
CA ARG A 307 -8.20 14.62 14.24
C ARG A 307 -9.23 13.56 14.60
N ILE A 308 -9.75 13.62 15.79
CA ILE A 308 -10.82 12.77 16.31
C ILE A 308 -11.88 13.69 16.90
N SER A 309 -13.17 13.42 16.62
CA SER A 309 -14.26 14.18 17.22
C SER A 309 -14.37 13.93 18.72
N ASP A 310 -14.83 14.93 19.46
CA ASP A 310 -15.01 14.85 20.92
C ASP A 310 -15.99 13.75 21.32
N GLU A 311 -17.04 13.52 20.51
CA GLU A 311 -18.00 12.43 20.70
C GLU A 311 -17.31 11.06 20.63
N ALA A 312 -16.42 10.86 19.64
CA ALA A 312 -15.69 9.60 19.49
C ALA A 312 -14.66 9.40 20.61
N LEU A 313 -14.02 10.47 21.08
CA LEU A 313 -13.11 10.43 22.23
C LEU A 313 -13.84 10.03 23.50
N SER A 314 -15.00 10.64 23.79
CA SER A 314 -15.83 10.31 24.95
C SER A 314 -16.31 8.86 24.91
N ALA A 315 -16.85 8.43 23.75
CA ALA A 315 -17.31 7.05 23.57
C ALA A 315 -16.18 6.01 23.71
N ALA A 316 -14.97 6.34 23.23
CA ALA A 316 -13.80 5.47 23.42
C ALA A 316 -13.39 5.37 24.89
N HIS A 317 -13.36 6.50 25.61
CA HIS A 317 -13.07 6.52 27.04
C HIS A 317 -14.02 5.63 27.83
N ASP A 318 -15.34 5.82 27.63
CA ASP A 318 -16.38 5.06 28.33
C ASP A 318 -16.30 3.56 28.01
N TYR A 319 -16.02 3.22 26.76
CA TYR A 319 -15.83 1.83 26.35
C TYR A 319 -14.59 1.22 27.01
N ILE A 320 -13.45 1.92 27.04
CA ILE A 320 -12.21 1.43 27.66
C ILE A 320 -12.43 1.22 29.15
N GLN A 321 -13.01 2.19 29.84
CA GLN A 321 -13.27 2.11 31.28
C GLN A 321 -14.17 0.93 31.62
N ARG A 322 -15.28 0.76 30.89
CA ARG A 322 -16.25 -0.31 31.11
C ARG A 322 -15.68 -1.70 30.79
N THR A 323 -14.83 -1.81 29.76
CA THR A 323 -14.40 -3.12 29.22
C THR A 323 -13.07 -3.57 29.81
N TYR A 324 -12.13 -2.65 30.02
CA TYR A 324 -10.76 -2.96 30.47
C TYR A 324 -10.48 -2.47 31.89
N GLY A 325 -11.24 -1.53 32.40
CA GLY A 325 -11.11 -0.94 33.75
C GLY A 325 -10.41 0.42 33.72
N GLU A 326 -10.50 1.11 34.87
CA GLU A 326 -10.00 2.49 35.04
C GLU A 326 -8.51 2.65 34.73
N ASN A 327 -7.68 1.67 35.06
CA ASN A 327 -6.24 1.72 34.82
C ASN A 327 -5.86 1.77 33.32
N TYR A 328 -6.76 1.37 32.43
CA TYR A 328 -6.56 1.42 30.98
C TYR A 328 -7.10 2.69 30.36
N ALA A 329 -8.00 3.40 31.02
CA ALA A 329 -8.56 4.67 30.56
C ALA A 329 -7.64 5.82 30.92
N LEU A 330 -7.57 6.82 30.04
CA LEU A 330 -6.78 8.02 30.29
C LEU A 330 -7.66 9.09 30.95
N ALA A 331 -7.14 9.80 31.93
CA ALA A 331 -7.84 10.94 32.56
C ALA A 331 -8.16 12.08 31.58
N LYS A 332 -7.36 12.20 30.51
CA LYS A 332 -7.58 13.11 29.39
C LYS A 332 -7.37 12.36 28.08
N PRO A 333 -8.24 12.56 27.07
CA PRO A 333 -8.06 11.95 25.78
C PRO A 333 -6.69 12.27 25.17
N ARG A 334 -6.10 11.30 24.47
CA ARG A 334 -4.86 11.53 23.76
C ARG A 334 -5.14 12.19 22.41
N THR A 335 -4.53 13.34 22.19
CA THR A 335 -4.59 14.07 20.93
C THR A 335 -3.33 13.80 20.11
N PHE A 336 -3.48 13.78 18.80
CA PHE A 336 -2.39 13.58 17.85
C PHE A 336 -2.31 14.79 16.91
N ARG A 337 -1.09 15.19 16.58
CA ARG A 337 -0.88 16.29 15.63
C ARG A 337 -0.81 15.74 14.22
N SER A 338 -1.68 16.25 13.36
CA SER A 338 -1.57 16.04 11.91
C SER A 338 -0.36 16.82 11.36
N LYS A 339 0.14 16.43 10.17
CA LYS A 339 1.11 17.26 9.45
C LYS A 339 0.45 18.62 9.14
N SER A 340 1.25 19.67 9.00
CA SER A 340 0.77 21.06 8.80
C SER A 340 -0.14 21.26 7.57
N ASN A 341 -0.10 20.33 6.63
CA ASN A 341 -0.86 20.38 5.37
C ASN A 341 -2.02 19.37 5.33
N ALA A 342 -2.39 18.76 6.47
CA ALA A 342 -3.54 17.86 6.52
C ALA A 342 -4.85 18.64 6.34
N GLN A 343 -5.81 18.08 5.62
CA GLN A 343 -7.11 18.68 5.40
C GLN A 343 -7.88 18.81 6.73
N ASP A 344 -8.09 20.03 7.21
CA ASP A 344 -8.70 20.30 8.51
C ASP A 344 -10.16 19.79 8.65
N GLY A 345 -10.85 19.59 7.51
CA GLY A 345 -12.24 19.08 7.49
C GLY A 345 -12.36 17.58 7.75
N HIS A 346 -11.24 16.82 7.67
CA HIS A 346 -11.27 15.36 7.81
C HIS A 346 -10.95 14.90 9.23
N GLU A 347 -11.38 13.66 9.51
CA GLU A 347 -10.99 12.92 10.71
C GLU A 347 -10.08 11.75 10.35
N ALA A 348 -9.42 11.19 11.38
CA ALA A 348 -8.72 9.92 11.26
C ALA A 348 -9.68 8.77 10.92
N ILE A 349 -9.17 7.70 10.35
CA ILE A 349 -9.95 6.49 10.07
C ILE A 349 -10.24 5.77 11.38
N ARG A 350 -11.50 5.78 11.78
CA ARG A 350 -11.98 5.20 13.03
C ARG A 350 -13.34 4.50 12.85
N PRO A 351 -13.75 3.61 13.77
CA PRO A 351 -15.12 3.11 13.78
C PRO A 351 -16.09 4.26 14.04
N THR A 352 -17.25 4.23 13.37
CA THR A 352 -18.33 5.20 13.58
C THR A 352 -19.10 4.93 14.86
N MET A 353 -19.22 3.64 15.23
CA MET A 353 -19.92 3.16 16.42
C MET A 353 -19.04 2.19 17.19
N ILE A 354 -18.50 2.61 18.32
CA ILE A 354 -17.55 1.83 19.13
C ILE A 354 -18.17 0.55 19.68
N ASP A 355 -19.45 0.59 20.04
CA ASP A 355 -20.19 -0.56 20.58
C ASP A 355 -20.45 -1.68 19.55
N LEU A 356 -20.23 -1.41 18.26
CA LEU A 356 -20.18 -2.41 17.21
C LEU A 356 -18.79 -3.07 17.16
N SER A 357 -18.41 -3.76 18.27
CA SER A 357 -17.12 -4.46 18.29
C SER A 357 -17.03 -5.48 17.15
N PRO A 358 -15.82 -5.76 16.63
CA PRO A 358 -15.65 -6.72 15.52
C PRO A 358 -16.29 -8.07 15.77
N ALA A 359 -16.28 -8.55 17.02
CA ALA A 359 -16.89 -9.83 17.39
C ALA A 359 -18.41 -9.81 17.22
N LYS A 360 -19.09 -8.71 17.55
CA LYS A 360 -20.54 -8.58 17.47
C LYS A 360 -21.07 -8.63 16.03
N ILE A 361 -20.35 -8.06 15.08
CA ILE A 361 -20.82 -7.91 13.69
C ILE A 361 -20.11 -8.84 12.70
N LYS A 362 -19.36 -9.81 13.20
CA LYS A 362 -18.55 -10.74 12.39
C LYS A 362 -19.36 -11.46 11.31
N GLU A 363 -20.56 -11.91 11.64
CA GLU A 363 -21.43 -12.66 10.73
C GLU A 363 -21.97 -11.80 9.57
N SER A 364 -22.02 -10.49 9.75
CA SER A 364 -22.46 -9.54 8.72
C SER A 364 -21.34 -9.10 7.78
N LEU A 365 -20.09 -9.47 8.06
CA LEU A 365 -18.91 -9.05 7.32
C LEU A 365 -18.30 -10.18 6.49
N SER A 366 -17.86 -9.86 5.29
CA SER A 366 -16.97 -10.76 4.56
C SER A 366 -15.63 -10.90 5.31
N SER A 367 -14.86 -11.93 4.99
CA SER A 367 -13.55 -12.15 5.63
C SER A 367 -12.62 -10.94 5.51
N ASP A 368 -12.63 -10.24 4.36
CA ASP A 368 -11.79 -9.06 4.15
C ASP A 368 -12.29 -7.86 4.94
N GLN A 369 -13.60 -7.63 4.92
CA GLN A 369 -14.25 -6.57 5.69
C GLN A 369 -14.02 -6.75 7.19
N TYR A 370 -14.17 -7.99 7.69
CA TYR A 370 -13.91 -8.29 9.09
C TYR A 370 -12.46 -8.00 9.50
N LYS A 371 -11.49 -8.44 8.70
CA LYS A 371 -10.06 -8.19 8.96
C LYS A 371 -9.74 -6.70 9.02
N LEU A 372 -10.22 -5.93 8.04
CA LEU A 372 -9.93 -4.51 7.96
C LEU A 372 -10.68 -3.72 9.03
N TYR A 373 -11.95 -4.03 9.28
CA TYR A 373 -12.74 -3.39 10.34
C TYR A 373 -12.13 -3.66 11.72
N LYS A 374 -11.75 -4.92 12.00
CA LYS A 374 -11.07 -5.30 13.24
C LYS A 374 -9.79 -4.49 13.42
N LEU A 375 -8.98 -4.36 12.37
CA LEU A 375 -7.75 -3.60 12.40
C LEU A 375 -7.98 -2.13 12.74
N VAL A 376 -8.95 -1.47 12.08
CA VAL A 376 -9.32 -0.07 12.32
C VAL A 376 -9.84 0.12 13.74
N TRP A 377 -10.72 -0.77 14.18
CA TRP A 377 -11.34 -0.70 15.50
C TRP A 377 -10.33 -0.87 16.63
N GLU A 378 -9.49 -1.92 16.56
CA GLU A 378 -8.48 -2.20 17.57
C GLU A 378 -7.44 -1.08 17.65
N ARG A 379 -6.97 -0.57 16.51
CA ARG A 379 -6.02 0.55 16.46
C ARG A 379 -6.58 1.83 17.08
N PHE A 380 -7.83 2.14 16.78
CA PHE A 380 -8.49 3.33 17.31
C PHE A 380 -8.64 3.25 18.83
N ILE A 381 -9.20 2.15 19.35
CA ILE A 381 -9.35 1.96 20.81
C ILE A 381 -7.97 1.98 21.49
N ALA A 382 -7.00 1.23 20.97
CA ALA A 382 -5.63 1.19 21.51
C ALA A 382 -4.99 2.59 21.55
N SER A 383 -5.25 3.45 20.56
CA SER A 383 -4.73 4.81 20.50
C SER A 383 -5.17 5.66 21.71
N GLN A 384 -6.32 5.37 22.31
CA GLN A 384 -6.89 6.05 23.46
C GLN A 384 -6.65 5.32 24.80
N MET A 385 -5.98 4.16 24.79
CA MET A 385 -5.63 3.41 25.99
C MET A 385 -4.35 3.95 26.65
N ALA A 386 -4.15 3.60 27.92
CA ALA A 386 -2.94 3.87 28.68
C ALA A 386 -1.71 3.22 28.02
N ALA A 387 -0.56 3.84 28.20
CA ALA A 387 0.72 3.34 27.68
C ALA A 387 1.09 1.99 28.30
N CYS A 388 1.79 1.16 27.53
CA CYS A 388 2.45 -0.01 28.07
C CYS A 388 3.67 0.42 28.88
N VAL A 389 3.80 -0.12 30.10
CA VAL A 389 4.91 0.17 31.00
C VAL A 389 5.80 -1.06 31.12
N GLN A 390 7.06 -0.88 30.80
CA GLN A 390 8.07 -1.92 30.81
C GLN A 390 9.16 -1.58 31.83
N ASP A 391 9.52 -2.55 32.65
CA ASP A 391 10.73 -2.49 33.46
C ASP A 391 11.90 -2.96 32.62
N THR A 392 12.92 -2.15 32.54
CA THR A 392 14.13 -2.42 31.76
C THR A 392 15.31 -2.68 32.67
N VAL A 393 16.12 -3.64 32.31
CA VAL A 393 17.39 -3.97 32.96
C VAL A 393 18.48 -3.99 31.92
N SER A 394 19.57 -3.31 32.20
CA SER A 394 20.80 -3.40 31.38
C SER A 394 21.96 -3.64 32.33
N THR A 395 22.79 -4.61 32.04
CA THR A 395 23.95 -4.95 32.85
C THR A 395 25.22 -4.92 32.03
N ASP A 396 26.27 -4.35 32.65
CA ASP A 396 27.64 -4.42 32.18
C ASP A 396 28.35 -5.56 32.93
N ILE A 397 28.93 -6.50 32.19
CA ILE A 397 29.58 -7.71 32.70
C ILE A 397 31.02 -7.67 32.21
N THR A 398 31.99 -7.86 33.10
CA THR A 398 33.41 -7.89 32.74
C THR A 398 33.97 -9.29 32.82
N ALA A 399 34.82 -9.66 31.85
CA ALA A 399 35.74 -10.78 31.89
C ALA A 399 37.14 -10.19 31.68
N GLY A 400 37.86 -9.96 32.78
CA GLY A 400 39.11 -9.16 32.77
C GLY A 400 38.85 -7.74 32.24
N GLU A 401 39.56 -7.33 31.18
CA GLU A 401 39.37 -6.03 30.51
C GLU A 401 38.21 -6.02 29.46
N HIS A 402 37.65 -7.20 29.16
CA HIS A 402 36.58 -7.35 28.17
C HIS A 402 35.21 -7.06 28.74
N LEU A 403 34.46 -6.19 28.09
CA LEU A 403 33.12 -5.77 28.49
C LEU A 403 32.06 -6.49 27.65
N PHE A 404 31.14 -7.15 28.32
CA PHE A 404 29.93 -7.73 27.74
C PHE A 404 28.70 -6.98 28.26
N LYS A 405 27.66 -6.89 27.45
CA LYS A 405 26.39 -6.26 27.81
C LYS A 405 25.24 -7.23 27.63
N ALA A 406 24.36 -7.27 28.62
CA ALA A 406 23.08 -7.93 28.51
C ALA A 406 21.98 -6.93 28.85
N SER A 407 20.88 -6.98 28.10
CA SER A 407 19.71 -6.15 28.36
C SER A 407 18.45 -6.99 28.23
N GLY A 408 17.44 -6.63 28.99
CA GLY A 408 16.14 -7.25 28.96
C GLY A 408 15.06 -6.29 29.43
N PHE A 409 13.83 -6.67 29.22
CA PHE A 409 12.67 -5.98 29.78
C PHE A 409 11.59 -6.96 30.17
N SER A 410 10.78 -6.57 31.13
CA SER A 410 9.54 -7.24 31.48
C SER A 410 8.38 -6.26 31.42
N VAL A 411 7.21 -6.74 31.03
CA VAL A 411 6.01 -5.91 30.97
C VAL A 411 5.42 -5.83 32.38
N ARG A 412 5.46 -4.64 32.99
CA ARG A 412 4.83 -4.34 34.29
C ARG A 412 3.32 -4.11 34.11
N PHE A 413 2.96 -3.38 33.06
CA PHE A 413 1.58 -3.08 32.70
C PHE A 413 1.44 -3.10 31.16
N ASP A 414 0.55 -3.95 30.69
CA ASP A 414 0.38 -4.17 29.25
C ASP A 414 -0.25 -2.98 28.51
N GLY A 415 -1.09 -2.20 29.19
CA GLY A 415 -1.73 -1.02 28.60
C GLY A 415 -2.41 -1.35 27.26
N TYR A 416 -2.18 -0.52 26.26
CA TYR A 416 -2.76 -0.69 24.91
C TYR A 416 -2.32 -1.98 24.21
N THR A 417 -1.17 -2.58 24.56
CA THR A 417 -0.67 -3.80 23.93
C THR A 417 -1.55 -5.03 24.20
N ARG A 418 -2.42 -4.95 25.22
CA ARG A 418 -3.47 -5.94 25.48
C ARG A 418 -4.42 -6.12 24.30
N LEU A 419 -4.63 -5.06 23.53
CA LEU A 419 -5.57 -5.05 22.42
C LEU A 419 -4.86 -5.03 21.06
N TYR A 420 -3.78 -4.28 20.93
CA TYR A 420 -3.15 -4.00 19.67
C TYR A 420 -1.63 -3.85 19.78
N THR A 421 -0.91 -4.51 18.90
CA THR A 421 0.52 -4.30 18.65
C THR A 421 0.72 -3.96 17.19
N GLU A 422 1.64 -3.07 16.87
CA GLU A 422 1.94 -2.74 15.47
C GLU A 422 2.63 -3.91 14.76
N ALA A 423 2.29 -4.12 13.48
CA ALA A 423 3.07 -5.00 12.65
C ALA A 423 4.31 -4.25 12.17
N VAL A 424 5.47 -4.76 12.49
CA VAL A 424 6.76 -4.23 12.05
C VAL A 424 7.35 -5.08 10.93
N ASP A 425 8.24 -4.47 10.12
CA ASP A 425 8.92 -5.18 9.03
C ASP A 425 10.09 -6.06 9.54
N ASN A 426 10.58 -5.79 10.76
CA ASN A 426 11.65 -6.55 11.43
C ASN A 426 11.08 -7.34 12.61
N GLU A 427 11.85 -8.32 13.10
CA GLU A 427 11.49 -9.08 14.32
C GLU A 427 11.30 -8.12 15.50
N GLU A 428 10.16 -8.25 16.20
CA GLU A 428 9.92 -7.48 17.42
C GLU A 428 10.91 -7.90 18.52
N GLU A 429 11.32 -6.92 19.35
CA GLU A 429 12.03 -7.20 20.59
C GLU A 429 11.18 -8.16 21.43
N GLN A 430 11.64 -9.39 21.59
CA GLN A 430 10.98 -10.34 22.46
C GLN A 430 11.26 -9.99 23.93
N GLU A 431 10.28 -10.24 24.78
CA GLU A 431 10.43 -10.10 26.21
C GLU A 431 11.58 -10.97 26.71
N THR A 432 12.66 -10.35 27.18
CA THR A 432 13.85 -11.04 27.66
C THR A 432 13.96 -10.80 29.15
N ASN A 433 13.57 -11.81 29.92
CA ASN A 433 13.70 -11.75 31.37
C ASN A 433 15.11 -12.13 31.79
N LEU A 434 15.89 -11.13 32.22
CA LEU A 434 17.13 -11.40 32.96
C LEU A 434 16.78 -11.87 34.39
N PRO A 435 17.54 -12.84 34.94
CA PRO A 435 17.37 -13.20 36.34
C PRO A 435 17.71 -11.98 37.25
N ARG A 436 17.27 -12.03 38.49
CA ARG A 436 17.67 -11.00 39.45
C ARG A 436 19.17 -11.10 39.67
N LEU A 437 19.90 -10.07 39.30
CA LEU A 437 21.36 -9.96 39.34
C LEU A 437 21.79 -8.90 40.39
N GLU A 438 23.02 -9.02 40.94
CA GLU A 438 23.58 -8.08 41.88
C GLU A 438 24.99 -7.66 41.41
N GLU A 439 25.38 -6.43 41.67
CA GLU A 439 26.73 -5.93 41.33
C GLU A 439 27.80 -6.72 42.11
N GLY A 440 28.89 -7.05 41.45
CA GLY A 440 29.95 -7.90 42.00
C GLY A 440 29.67 -9.40 41.94
N GLU A 441 28.52 -9.80 41.48
CA GLU A 441 28.15 -11.23 41.37
C GLU A 441 28.96 -11.95 40.28
N HIS A 442 29.46 -13.15 40.62
CA HIS A 442 30.14 -14.03 39.68
C HIS A 442 29.13 -14.85 38.88
N LEU A 443 29.38 -14.95 37.57
CA LEU A 443 28.55 -15.71 36.63
C LEU A 443 29.31 -16.93 36.14
N THR A 444 28.62 -18.03 35.89
CA THR A 444 29.15 -19.20 35.25
C THR A 444 29.02 -19.09 33.75
N LEU A 445 30.15 -19.10 33.03
CA LEU A 445 30.13 -19.19 31.57
C LEU A 445 29.74 -20.61 31.16
N LYS A 446 28.68 -20.74 30.35
CA LYS A 446 28.25 -22.00 29.76
C LYS A 446 28.83 -22.20 28.37
N GLU A 447 28.82 -21.15 27.57
CA GLU A 447 29.32 -21.14 26.20
C GLU A 447 29.75 -19.73 25.83
N LEU A 448 30.87 -19.64 25.11
CA LEU A 448 31.32 -18.39 24.48
C LEU A 448 31.44 -18.62 22.97
N LYS A 449 30.51 -18.06 22.21
CA LYS A 449 30.36 -18.38 20.78
C LYS A 449 30.66 -17.16 19.91
N PRO A 450 31.70 -17.26 19.03
CA PRO A 450 31.86 -16.30 17.95
C PRO A 450 30.89 -16.65 16.82
N ASN A 451 30.20 -15.64 16.35
CA ASN A 451 29.25 -15.76 15.22
C ASN A 451 29.71 -14.86 14.08
N GLN A 452 29.87 -15.45 12.90
CA GLN A 452 30.18 -14.75 11.67
C GLN A 452 28.91 -14.11 11.09
N HIS A 453 29.02 -12.87 10.64
CA HIS A 453 27.97 -12.14 9.97
C HIS A 453 28.53 -11.41 8.75
N PHE A 454 27.65 -11.11 7.83
CA PHE A 454 27.93 -10.22 6.71
C PHE A 454 26.88 -9.11 6.70
N THR A 455 27.31 -7.89 6.46
CA THR A 455 26.37 -6.80 6.25
C THR A 455 25.45 -7.15 5.09
N GLN A 456 24.18 -6.75 5.19
CA GLN A 456 23.14 -7.05 4.20
C GLN A 456 22.82 -5.80 3.39
N PRO A 457 22.51 -5.94 2.10
CA PRO A 457 22.04 -4.81 1.31
C PRO A 457 20.71 -4.27 1.87
N PRO A 458 20.35 -3.01 1.57
CA PRO A 458 19.05 -2.51 1.94
C PRO A 458 17.96 -3.40 1.32
N PRO A 459 16.87 -3.70 2.04
CA PRO A 459 15.82 -4.55 1.52
C PRO A 459 15.09 -3.86 0.37
N ARG A 460 14.61 -4.64 -0.61
CA ARG A 460 13.70 -4.14 -1.63
C ARG A 460 12.43 -3.60 -0.99
N TYR A 461 11.83 -2.60 -1.62
CA TYR A 461 10.53 -2.11 -1.18
C TYR A 461 9.46 -3.19 -1.27
N THR A 462 8.57 -3.21 -0.28
CA THR A 462 7.23 -3.80 -0.34
C THR A 462 6.23 -2.72 -0.70
N GLU A 463 4.95 -3.05 -0.96
CA GLU A 463 3.93 -2.01 -1.12
C GLU A 463 3.86 -1.11 0.13
N ALA A 464 3.96 -1.69 1.33
CA ALA A 464 3.92 -0.95 2.59
C ALA A 464 5.09 0.04 2.71
N THR A 465 6.33 -0.41 2.48
CA THR A 465 7.51 0.44 2.63
C THR A 465 7.62 1.47 1.50
N LEU A 466 7.14 1.17 0.28
CA LEU A 466 7.10 2.16 -0.79
C LEU A 466 6.05 3.25 -0.51
N ILE A 467 4.87 2.90 0.02
CA ILE A 467 3.88 3.91 0.44
C ILE A 467 4.44 4.80 1.54
N ARG A 468 5.15 4.22 2.53
CA ARG A 468 5.81 4.98 3.58
C ARG A 468 6.85 5.95 3.01
N GLU A 469 7.71 5.46 2.11
CA GLU A 469 8.72 6.28 1.43
C GLU A 469 8.11 7.46 0.66
N LEU A 470 7.03 7.19 -0.10
CA LEU A 470 6.31 8.25 -0.83
C LEU A 470 5.72 9.28 0.15
N GLU A 471 5.09 8.83 1.22
CA GLU A 471 4.50 9.72 2.25
C GLU A 471 5.54 10.56 2.99
N GLU A 472 6.65 9.94 3.42
CA GLU A 472 7.73 10.63 4.14
C GLU A 472 8.39 11.70 3.28
N ASN A 473 8.49 11.46 1.98
CA ASN A 473 9.00 12.43 0.99
C ASN A 473 7.93 13.42 0.48
N GLY A 474 6.69 13.36 0.95
CA GLY A 474 5.62 14.27 0.52
C GLY A 474 5.07 14.01 -0.88
N ILE A 475 5.34 12.83 -1.46
CA ILE A 475 4.97 12.46 -2.83
C ILE A 475 3.64 11.70 -2.83
N GLY A 476 2.68 12.20 -3.61
CA GLY A 476 1.32 11.65 -3.64
C GLY A 476 0.48 12.10 -2.45
N ARG A 477 -0.77 11.68 -2.46
CA ARG A 477 -1.78 12.01 -1.43
C ARG A 477 -2.67 10.78 -1.19
N PRO A 478 -3.53 10.77 -0.17
CA PRO A 478 -4.43 9.64 0.12
C PRO A 478 -5.15 9.04 -1.09
N SER A 479 -5.56 9.87 -2.03
CA SER A 479 -6.23 9.44 -3.27
C SER A 479 -5.31 8.79 -4.31
N THR A 480 -3.99 9.01 -4.25
CA THR A 480 -3.05 8.62 -5.32
C THR A 480 -2.15 7.42 -5.01
N TYR A 481 -1.93 7.04 -3.74
CA TYR A 481 -1.03 5.93 -3.39
C TYR A 481 -1.43 4.61 -4.06
N ALA A 482 -2.65 4.14 -3.86
CA ALA A 482 -3.13 2.89 -4.43
C ALA A 482 -3.22 2.91 -5.98
N PRO A 483 -3.70 3.99 -6.64
CA PRO A 483 -3.64 4.12 -8.10
C PRO A 483 -2.22 4.08 -8.65
N THR A 484 -1.25 4.76 -8.02
CA THR A 484 0.16 4.78 -8.44
C THR A 484 0.75 3.38 -8.44
N LEU A 485 0.65 2.66 -7.30
CA LEU A 485 1.12 1.27 -7.19
C LEU A 485 0.45 0.35 -8.22
N SER A 486 -0.86 0.49 -8.40
CA SER A 486 -1.58 -0.30 -9.40
C SER A 486 -1.07 -0.02 -10.81
N THR A 487 -0.80 1.24 -11.12
CA THR A 487 -0.36 1.67 -12.46
C THR A 487 1.05 1.15 -12.79
N ILE A 488 2.02 1.30 -11.88
CA ILE A 488 3.40 0.85 -12.14
C ILE A 488 3.49 -0.67 -12.33
N LEU A 489 2.65 -1.42 -11.60
CA LEU A 489 2.53 -2.88 -11.75
C LEU A 489 1.81 -3.26 -13.05
N GLN A 490 0.68 -2.63 -13.37
CA GLN A 490 -0.10 -2.91 -14.61
C GLN A 490 0.67 -2.55 -15.88
N ARG A 491 1.49 -1.49 -15.84
CA ARG A 491 2.36 -1.09 -16.95
C ARG A 491 3.58 -1.98 -17.08
N GLY A 492 3.85 -2.85 -16.11
CA GLY A 492 4.98 -3.75 -16.09
C GLY A 492 6.32 -3.03 -15.92
N TYR A 493 6.34 -1.89 -15.24
CA TYR A 493 7.58 -1.21 -14.84
C TYR A 493 8.18 -1.83 -13.59
N VAL A 494 7.32 -2.35 -12.75
CA VAL A 494 7.65 -3.06 -11.52
C VAL A 494 6.88 -4.38 -11.50
N GLU A 495 7.48 -5.42 -10.99
CA GLU A 495 6.85 -6.72 -10.74
C GLU A 495 7.01 -7.13 -9.29
N ARG A 496 6.19 -8.11 -8.85
CA ARG A 496 6.27 -8.65 -7.49
C ARG A 496 7.12 -9.91 -7.46
N GLU A 497 8.08 -9.93 -6.55
CA GLU A 497 8.83 -11.12 -6.16
C GLU A 497 8.46 -11.46 -4.70
N GLY A 498 7.49 -12.34 -4.52
CA GLY A 498 6.84 -12.54 -3.20
C GLY A 498 6.13 -11.28 -2.71
N LYS A 499 6.58 -10.70 -1.59
CA LYS A 499 6.09 -9.41 -1.06
C LYS A 499 6.88 -8.22 -1.60
N ALA A 500 8.08 -8.45 -2.13
CA ALA A 500 8.97 -7.41 -2.60
C ALA A 500 8.59 -6.88 -3.98
N LEU A 501 8.91 -5.64 -4.24
CA LEU A 501 8.78 -4.96 -5.53
C LEU A 501 10.15 -4.91 -6.19
N LYS A 502 10.22 -5.42 -7.42
CA LYS A 502 11.44 -5.46 -8.23
C LYS A 502 11.21 -4.69 -9.53
N PRO A 503 12.16 -3.87 -9.99
CA PRO A 503 12.03 -3.21 -11.27
C PRO A 503 12.15 -4.26 -12.40
N THR A 504 11.41 -4.05 -13.47
CA THR A 504 11.61 -4.82 -14.71
C THR A 504 12.65 -4.11 -15.59
N ILE A 505 13.23 -4.82 -16.54
CA ILE A 505 14.14 -4.23 -17.53
C ILE A 505 13.48 -3.05 -18.25
N VAL A 506 12.16 -3.13 -18.50
CA VAL A 506 11.40 -2.03 -19.08
C VAL A 506 11.34 -0.83 -18.14
N GLY A 507 11.07 -1.07 -16.84
CA GLY A 507 11.08 -0.03 -15.82
C GLY A 507 12.44 0.65 -15.69
N GLU A 508 13.52 -0.12 -15.64
CA GLU A 508 14.90 0.39 -15.60
C GLU A 508 15.22 1.24 -16.84
N THR A 509 14.87 0.75 -18.05
CA THR A 509 15.13 1.46 -19.30
C THR A 509 14.38 2.79 -19.36
N VAL A 510 13.09 2.80 -18.97
CA VAL A 510 12.28 4.02 -18.92
C VAL A 510 12.83 5.00 -17.88
N THR A 511 13.15 4.50 -16.68
CA THR A 511 13.69 5.34 -15.59
C THR A 511 15.03 5.98 -15.99
N ARG A 512 15.93 5.23 -16.64
CA ARG A 512 17.20 5.77 -17.12
C ARG A 512 16.97 6.91 -18.10
N LEU A 513 16.14 6.69 -19.12
CA LEU A 513 15.81 7.74 -20.09
C LEU A 513 15.15 8.96 -19.41
N MET A 514 14.25 8.72 -18.46
CA MET A 514 13.61 9.82 -17.72
C MET A 514 14.61 10.59 -16.86
N LYS A 515 15.56 9.92 -16.19
CA LYS A 515 16.64 10.59 -15.42
C LYS A 515 17.55 11.42 -16.30
N GLU A 516 17.87 10.93 -17.50
CA GLU A 516 18.78 11.59 -18.44
C GLU A 516 18.14 12.80 -19.13
N GLN A 517 16.87 12.71 -19.53
CA GLN A 517 16.22 13.73 -20.37
C GLN A 517 15.21 14.60 -19.59
N PHE A 518 14.60 14.07 -18.53
CA PHE A 518 13.55 14.68 -17.73
C PHE A 518 13.86 14.60 -16.22
N GLY A 519 15.14 14.82 -15.87
CA GLY A 519 15.62 14.62 -14.50
C GLY A 519 14.80 15.37 -13.44
N LYS A 520 14.36 16.61 -13.73
CA LYS A 520 13.51 17.41 -12.84
C LYS A 520 12.13 16.78 -12.62
N ILE A 521 11.50 16.22 -13.68
CA ILE A 521 10.16 15.61 -13.59
C ILE A 521 10.15 14.33 -12.72
N VAL A 522 11.26 13.62 -12.67
CA VAL A 522 11.40 12.42 -11.84
C VAL A 522 12.17 12.69 -10.54
N ASP A 523 12.45 13.94 -10.24
CA ASP A 523 13.09 14.33 -8.99
C ASP A 523 12.11 14.26 -7.82
N VAL A 524 12.58 13.70 -6.69
CA VAL A 524 11.79 13.47 -5.48
C VAL A 524 11.36 14.80 -4.86
N LYS A 525 12.31 15.76 -4.74
CA LYS A 525 12.05 17.06 -4.11
C LYS A 525 11.11 17.90 -4.98
N PHE A 526 11.40 17.99 -6.27
CA PHE A 526 10.54 18.70 -7.21
C PHE A 526 9.10 18.17 -7.22
N THR A 527 8.94 16.84 -7.18
CA THR A 527 7.59 16.26 -7.13
C THR A 527 6.88 16.57 -5.81
N ALA A 528 7.60 16.59 -4.70
CA ALA A 528 7.06 16.98 -3.40
C ALA A 528 6.67 18.46 -3.37
N GLU A 529 7.49 19.35 -3.94
CA GLU A 529 7.20 20.78 -4.09
C GLU A 529 5.93 21.02 -4.91
N MET A 530 5.77 20.32 -6.04
CA MET A 530 4.56 20.38 -6.85
C MET A 530 3.31 19.88 -6.11
N GLU A 531 3.44 18.84 -5.26
CA GLU A 531 2.34 18.38 -4.41
C GLU A 531 1.98 19.43 -3.35
N GLN A 532 2.97 20.12 -2.81
CA GLN A 532 2.77 21.23 -1.87
C GLN A 532 2.11 22.44 -2.55
N GLU A 533 2.55 22.83 -3.75
CA GLU A 533 1.91 23.91 -4.51
C GLU A 533 0.44 23.61 -4.80
N LEU A 534 0.10 22.35 -5.11
CA LEU A 534 -1.31 21.93 -5.28
C LEU A 534 -2.11 22.01 -3.97
N ASP A 535 -1.49 21.78 -2.81
CA ASP A 535 -2.13 21.98 -1.51
C ASP A 535 -2.26 23.50 -1.19
N GLU A 536 -1.33 24.33 -1.63
CA GLU A 536 -1.43 25.80 -1.52
C GLU A 536 -2.55 26.39 -2.39
N VAL A 537 -2.79 25.80 -3.57
CA VAL A 537 -3.98 26.14 -4.39
C VAL A 537 -5.26 25.75 -3.64
N GLU A 538 -5.31 24.57 -3.04
CA GLU A 538 -6.42 24.10 -2.21
C GLU A 538 -6.70 25.02 -1.02
N ALA A 539 -5.64 25.57 -0.41
CA ALA A 539 -5.73 26.54 0.68
C ALA A 539 -6.00 27.99 0.24
N GLY A 540 -6.16 28.23 -1.07
CA GLY A 540 -6.39 29.57 -1.63
C GLY A 540 -5.20 30.53 -1.53
N LYS A 541 -3.97 30.00 -1.32
CA LYS A 541 -2.75 30.80 -1.19
C LYS A 541 -2.07 31.06 -2.53
N THR A 542 -2.34 30.26 -3.52
CA THR A 542 -1.74 30.32 -4.87
C THR A 542 -2.80 30.10 -5.93
N GLU A 543 -2.76 30.85 -7.01
CA GLU A 543 -3.61 30.64 -8.17
C GLU A 543 -3.05 29.52 -9.05
N TRP A 544 -3.89 28.57 -9.43
CA TRP A 544 -3.48 27.38 -10.17
C TRP A 544 -2.95 27.72 -11.59
N VAL A 545 -3.46 28.77 -12.25
CA VAL A 545 -3.02 29.19 -13.58
C VAL A 545 -1.57 29.68 -13.52
N GLY A 546 -1.22 30.49 -12.50
CA GLY A 546 0.15 30.95 -12.30
C GLY A 546 1.13 29.81 -12.06
N MET A 547 0.75 28.83 -11.22
CA MET A 547 1.51 27.62 -11.01
C MET A 547 1.72 26.83 -12.31
N MET A 548 0.69 26.71 -13.15
CA MET A 548 0.77 26.00 -14.43
C MET A 548 1.69 26.69 -15.44
N HIS A 549 1.70 28.01 -15.52
CA HIS A 549 2.62 28.76 -16.38
C HIS A 549 4.07 28.49 -15.96
N HIS A 550 4.39 28.64 -14.68
CA HIS A 550 5.74 28.37 -14.17
C HIS A 550 6.22 26.94 -14.47
N PHE A 551 5.36 25.96 -14.25
CA PHE A 551 5.67 24.57 -14.58
C PHE A 551 5.86 24.35 -16.08
N TYR A 552 4.96 24.91 -16.91
CA TYR A 552 4.91 24.60 -18.34
C TYR A 552 6.09 25.16 -19.12
N ASP A 553 6.58 26.34 -18.75
CA ASP A 553 7.74 26.95 -19.38
C ASP A 553 8.98 26.06 -19.22
N ASP A 554 9.31 25.68 -17.99
CA ASP A 554 10.41 24.75 -17.70
C ASP A 554 10.22 23.38 -18.37
N PHE A 555 8.99 22.87 -18.39
CA PHE A 555 8.67 21.58 -18.99
C PHE A 555 8.84 21.57 -20.50
N THR A 556 8.44 22.65 -21.17
CA THR A 556 8.57 22.78 -22.63
C THR A 556 10.04 22.84 -23.05
N ASP A 557 10.87 23.57 -22.32
CA ASP A 557 12.31 23.64 -22.58
C ASP A 557 12.99 22.29 -22.42
N MET A 558 12.62 21.53 -21.38
CA MET A 558 13.11 20.17 -21.20
C MET A 558 12.68 19.23 -22.34
N LEU A 559 11.42 19.33 -22.79
CA LEU A 559 10.91 18.48 -23.87
C LEU A 559 11.62 18.77 -25.19
N GLN A 560 11.81 20.04 -25.55
CA GLN A 560 12.54 20.45 -26.76
C GLN A 560 14.00 19.98 -26.70
N SER A 561 14.66 20.14 -25.54
CA SER A 561 16.02 19.67 -25.32
C SER A 561 16.11 18.14 -25.46
N ALA A 562 15.18 17.40 -24.88
CA ALA A 562 15.13 15.96 -25.01
C ALA A 562 14.90 15.47 -26.44
N GLU A 563 14.02 16.13 -27.21
CA GLU A 563 13.79 15.81 -28.62
C GLU A 563 15.06 16.02 -29.46
N LYS A 564 15.79 17.12 -29.24
CA LYS A 564 17.04 17.43 -29.88
C LYS A 564 18.17 16.47 -29.51
N ASN A 565 18.36 16.20 -28.19
CA ASN A 565 19.42 15.33 -27.71
C ASN A 565 19.28 13.90 -28.22
N MET A 566 18.07 13.45 -28.45
CA MET A 566 17.79 12.10 -28.92
C MET A 566 17.37 12.00 -30.38
N GLU A 567 17.63 13.06 -31.18
CA GLU A 567 17.33 13.04 -32.61
C GLU A 567 18.04 11.85 -33.29
N GLY A 568 17.30 11.09 -34.12
CA GLY A 568 17.83 9.92 -34.81
C GLY A 568 18.14 8.70 -33.93
N THR A 569 18.09 8.83 -32.60
CA THR A 569 18.42 7.73 -31.66
C THR A 569 17.20 7.03 -31.11
N LYS A 570 17.34 5.71 -30.85
CA LYS A 570 16.37 4.91 -30.11
C LYS A 570 17.06 4.10 -29.05
N MET A 571 16.53 4.14 -27.83
CA MET A 571 17.00 3.30 -26.75
C MET A 571 16.40 1.91 -26.90
N LYS A 572 17.25 0.88 -26.98
CA LYS A 572 16.81 -0.52 -27.01
C LYS A 572 16.62 -1.01 -25.60
N ILE A 573 15.51 -1.71 -25.36
CA ILE A 573 15.32 -2.47 -24.13
C ILE A 573 16.29 -3.66 -24.21
N PRO A 574 17.18 -3.85 -23.22
CA PRO A 574 18.05 -5.02 -23.21
C PRO A 574 17.23 -6.32 -23.25
N ASP A 575 17.71 -7.30 -23.98
CA ASP A 575 17.10 -8.63 -24.03
C ASP A 575 17.42 -9.35 -22.70
N GLU A 576 16.42 -9.97 -22.08
CA GLU A 576 16.59 -10.81 -20.87
C GLU A 576 17.01 -12.21 -21.28
N GLU A 577 18.25 -12.60 -20.99
CA GLU A 577 18.76 -13.92 -21.33
C GLU A 577 18.07 -15.01 -20.50
N THR A 578 17.84 -16.16 -21.12
CA THR A 578 17.28 -17.36 -20.47
C THR A 578 18.23 -18.54 -20.63
N ASP A 579 18.08 -19.54 -19.78
CA ASP A 579 18.82 -20.81 -19.94
C ASP A 579 18.25 -21.72 -21.04
N ILE A 580 17.19 -21.28 -21.71
CA ILE A 580 16.57 -22.03 -22.80
C ILE A 580 17.38 -21.87 -24.07
N VAL A 581 17.87 -22.99 -24.60
CA VAL A 581 18.67 -23.03 -25.82
C VAL A 581 17.77 -23.08 -27.07
N CYS A 582 18.13 -22.32 -28.08
CA CYS A 582 17.45 -22.36 -29.39
C CYS A 582 17.73 -23.67 -30.09
N GLU A 583 16.71 -24.44 -30.44
CA GLU A 583 16.80 -25.74 -31.11
C GLU A 583 17.36 -25.65 -32.53
N LEU A 584 17.32 -24.45 -33.15
CA LEU A 584 17.77 -24.27 -34.54
C LEU A 584 19.26 -23.84 -34.61
N CYS A 585 19.79 -23.09 -33.63
CA CYS A 585 21.15 -22.52 -33.73
C CYS A 585 21.99 -22.62 -32.46
N GLY A 586 21.47 -23.24 -31.39
CA GLY A 586 22.20 -23.48 -30.14
C GLY A 586 22.44 -22.24 -29.27
N ARG A 587 22.01 -21.03 -29.65
CA ARG A 587 22.17 -19.81 -28.84
C ARG A 587 21.13 -19.81 -27.71
N LYS A 588 21.47 -19.23 -26.55
CA LYS A 588 20.49 -18.98 -25.48
C LYS A 588 19.39 -18.06 -25.98
N MET A 589 18.14 -18.46 -25.78
CA MET A 589 16.99 -17.63 -26.14
C MET A 589 16.81 -16.48 -25.15
N VAL A 590 16.25 -15.39 -25.64
CA VAL A 590 16.00 -14.18 -24.86
C VAL A 590 14.52 -13.88 -24.78
N VAL A 591 14.07 -13.31 -23.66
CA VAL A 591 12.69 -12.82 -23.51
C VAL A 591 12.56 -11.49 -24.22
N ARG A 592 11.66 -11.43 -25.19
CA ARG A 592 11.27 -10.18 -25.88
C ARG A 592 9.82 -9.83 -25.61
N HIS A 593 9.54 -8.55 -25.65
CA HIS A 593 8.19 -8.02 -25.49
C HIS A 593 7.55 -7.76 -26.86
N GLY A 594 6.54 -8.57 -27.24
CA GLY A 594 5.75 -8.39 -28.45
C GLY A 594 4.40 -7.73 -28.20
N LYS A 595 3.63 -7.55 -29.30
CA LYS A 595 2.27 -6.97 -29.25
C LYS A 595 1.31 -7.76 -28.34
N TYR A 596 1.55 -9.05 -28.17
CA TYR A 596 0.68 -9.96 -27.39
C TYR A 596 1.30 -10.39 -26.04
N GLY A 597 2.38 -9.77 -25.62
CA GLY A 597 3.07 -10.07 -24.37
C GLY A 597 4.52 -10.53 -24.54
N LYS A 598 5.10 -11.06 -23.45
CA LYS A 598 6.46 -11.61 -23.42
C LYS A 598 6.50 -12.92 -24.26
N PHE A 599 7.58 -13.10 -25.03
CA PHE A 599 7.86 -14.33 -25.78
C PHE A 599 9.38 -14.60 -25.81
N LEU A 600 9.76 -15.85 -26.00
CA LEU A 600 11.13 -16.24 -26.23
C LEU A 600 11.50 -16.03 -27.70
N ALA A 601 12.60 -15.36 -27.96
CA ALA A 601 13.14 -15.15 -29.28
C ALA A 601 14.61 -15.56 -29.34
N CYS A 602 15.04 -16.07 -30.48
CA CYS A 602 16.46 -16.29 -30.70
C CYS A 602 17.18 -14.95 -30.94
N PRO A 603 18.29 -14.65 -30.26
CA PRO A 603 19.04 -13.42 -30.49
C PRO A 603 19.72 -13.39 -31.88
N GLY A 604 19.80 -14.52 -32.56
CA GLY A 604 20.36 -14.65 -33.91
C GLY A 604 19.47 -14.11 -35.05
N PHE A 605 18.38 -13.38 -34.74
CA PHE A 605 17.58 -12.74 -35.77
C PHE A 605 18.42 -11.65 -36.52
N PRO A 606 18.33 -11.54 -37.85
CA PRO A 606 17.37 -12.18 -38.77
C PRO A 606 17.76 -13.57 -39.30
N GLU A 607 18.95 -14.06 -39.02
CA GLU A 607 19.45 -15.36 -39.48
C GLU A 607 18.67 -16.54 -38.88
N CYS A 608 18.39 -16.49 -37.59
CA CYS A 608 17.55 -17.46 -36.88
C CYS A 608 16.26 -16.80 -36.39
N LYS A 609 15.13 -17.17 -36.98
CA LYS A 609 13.81 -16.60 -36.69
C LYS A 609 13.04 -17.40 -35.64
N ASN A 610 13.71 -18.24 -34.87
CA ASN A 610 13.03 -19.09 -33.89
C ASN A 610 12.42 -18.25 -32.77
N THR A 611 11.13 -18.44 -32.53
CA THR A 611 10.39 -17.81 -31.44
C THR A 611 9.53 -18.85 -30.74
N LYS A 612 9.48 -18.79 -29.41
CA LYS A 612 8.61 -19.64 -28.59
C LYS A 612 7.76 -18.77 -27.67
N THR A 613 6.54 -19.21 -27.41
CA THR A 613 5.68 -18.58 -26.41
C THR A 613 6.31 -18.82 -25.04
N LEU A 614 6.39 -17.78 -24.20
CA LEU A 614 6.83 -17.95 -22.82
C LEU A 614 5.75 -18.75 -22.09
N GLN A 615 6.08 -20.00 -21.77
CA GLN A 615 5.13 -20.92 -21.15
C GLN A 615 5.28 -20.80 -19.64
N GLN A 616 4.23 -20.38 -18.96
CA GLN A 616 4.15 -20.39 -17.51
C GLN A 616 3.73 -21.79 -17.06
N GLU A 617 4.67 -22.55 -16.51
CA GLU A 617 4.38 -23.86 -15.92
C GLU A 617 3.46 -23.69 -14.70
N THR A 618 2.59 -24.67 -14.50
CA THR A 618 1.73 -24.75 -13.33
C THR A 618 2.12 -25.96 -12.48
N PRO A 619 1.79 -25.99 -11.19
CA PRO A 619 2.19 -27.10 -10.32
C PRO A 619 1.42 -28.41 -10.62
N GLY A 620 0.39 -28.36 -11.47
CA GLY A 620 -0.43 -29.53 -11.80
C GLY A 620 -0.03 -30.23 -13.09
N SER A 621 -0.33 -31.52 -13.19
CA SER A 621 -0.15 -32.35 -14.38
C SER A 621 -1.47 -32.58 -15.12
N CYS A 622 -1.38 -32.83 -16.43
CA CYS A 622 -2.53 -33.11 -17.28
C CYS A 622 -3.27 -34.37 -16.85
N PRO A 623 -4.58 -34.33 -16.61
CA PRO A 623 -5.34 -35.51 -16.17
C PRO A 623 -5.52 -36.54 -17.28
N ARG A 624 -5.25 -36.18 -18.55
CA ARG A 624 -5.36 -37.09 -19.70
C ARG A 624 -4.05 -37.83 -20.00
N CYS A 625 -2.92 -37.13 -20.04
CA CYS A 625 -1.64 -37.69 -20.48
C CYS A 625 -0.50 -37.58 -19.45
N GLY A 626 -0.73 -36.98 -18.28
CA GLY A 626 0.27 -36.86 -17.23
C GLY A 626 1.34 -35.78 -17.45
N LYS A 627 1.43 -35.17 -18.65
CA LYS A 627 2.39 -34.10 -18.99
C LYS A 627 2.04 -32.80 -18.24
N LYS A 628 2.92 -31.79 -18.36
CA LYS A 628 2.74 -30.48 -17.69
C LYS A 628 1.48 -29.75 -18.20
N VAL A 629 0.83 -29.03 -17.30
CA VAL A 629 -0.22 -28.08 -17.63
C VAL A 629 0.34 -26.68 -17.60
N LEU A 630 0.09 -25.91 -18.65
CA LEU A 630 0.64 -24.58 -18.89
C LEU A 630 -0.46 -23.52 -18.79
N ALA A 631 -0.16 -22.39 -18.15
CA ALA A 631 -1.03 -21.23 -18.16
C ALA A 631 -0.87 -20.47 -19.49
N LYS A 632 -1.99 -20.21 -20.16
CA LYS A 632 -2.07 -19.54 -21.47
C LYS A 632 -3.08 -18.39 -21.41
N LYS A 633 -2.92 -17.39 -22.29
CA LYS A 633 -3.89 -16.28 -22.44
C LYS A 633 -4.80 -16.52 -23.63
N SER A 634 -6.11 -16.34 -23.45
CA SER A 634 -7.08 -16.32 -24.53
C SER A 634 -6.98 -15.02 -25.36
N LYS A 635 -7.65 -14.95 -26.49
CA LYS A 635 -7.73 -13.73 -27.33
C LYS A 635 -8.30 -12.52 -26.54
N THR A 636 -9.12 -12.76 -25.52
CA THR A 636 -9.70 -11.75 -24.65
C THR A 636 -8.85 -11.44 -23.43
N GLY A 637 -7.62 -11.99 -23.31
CA GLY A 637 -6.70 -11.77 -22.19
C GLY A 637 -6.95 -12.62 -20.94
N ARG A 638 -8.04 -13.44 -20.91
CA ARG A 638 -8.34 -14.33 -19.78
C ARG A 638 -7.37 -15.51 -19.75
N THR A 639 -6.86 -15.85 -18.56
CA THR A 639 -5.99 -17.01 -18.37
C THR A 639 -6.79 -18.31 -18.43
N TYR A 640 -6.31 -19.29 -19.20
CA TYR A 640 -6.78 -20.67 -19.22
C TYR A 640 -5.58 -21.62 -19.11
N TYR A 641 -5.85 -22.85 -18.78
CA TYR A 641 -4.82 -23.86 -18.56
C TYR A 641 -4.97 -25.00 -19.58
N GLY A 642 -3.86 -25.38 -20.18
CA GLY A 642 -3.87 -26.42 -21.22
C GLY A 642 -2.64 -27.29 -21.17
N CYS A 643 -2.77 -28.53 -21.63
CA CYS A 643 -1.64 -29.45 -21.73
C CYS A 643 -0.53 -28.89 -22.61
N GLU A 644 0.74 -29.12 -22.23
CA GLU A 644 1.89 -28.75 -23.06
C GLU A 644 1.87 -29.42 -24.44
N ASP A 645 1.30 -30.61 -24.54
CA ASP A 645 1.17 -31.42 -25.78
C ASP A 645 -0.04 -31.02 -26.65
N ASN A 646 -0.66 -29.88 -26.40
CA ASN A 646 -1.74 -29.42 -27.29
C ASN A 646 -1.17 -28.88 -28.60
N PRO A 647 -1.83 -29.20 -29.76
CA PRO A 647 -3.20 -29.70 -29.88
C PRO A 647 -3.40 -31.23 -29.77
N LYS A 648 -2.32 -32.04 -29.71
CA LYS A 648 -2.43 -33.52 -29.70
C LYS A 648 -3.24 -34.05 -28.51
N CYS A 649 -3.02 -33.53 -27.29
CA CYS A 649 -3.72 -33.99 -26.08
C CYS A 649 -5.15 -33.43 -25.97
N GLY A 650 -5.39 -32.22 -26.44
CA GLY A 650 -6.70 -31.56 -26.43
C GLY A 650 -7.20 -31.13 -25.03
N PHE A 651 -6.43 -31.32 -23.94
CA PHE A 651 -6.88 -30.93 -22.61
C PHE A 651 -6.77 -29.42 -22.41
N MET A 652 -7.88 -28.78 -22.04
CA MET A 652 -7.97 -27.37 -21.66
C MET A 652 -8.99 -27.17 -20.54
N THR A 653 -8.72 -26.26 -19.62
CA THR A 653 -9.63 -25.87 -18.54
C THR A 653 -9.44 -24.41 -18.14
N TRP A 654 -10.47 -23.84 -17.51
CA TRP A 654 -10.39 -22.53 -16.84
C TRP A 654 -10.02 -22.63 -15.36
N ASP A 655 -10.01 -23.87 -14.82
CA ASP A 655 -9.76 -24.13 -13.43
C ASP A 655 -8.26 -24.22 -13.15
N ILE A 656 -7.84 -23.69 -12.02
CA ILE A 656 -6.43 -23.53 -11.63
C ILE A 656 -5.86 -24.90 -11.25
N PRO A 657 -4.81 -25.39 -11.94
CA PRO A 657 -4.13 -26.63 -11.56
C PRO A 657 -3.41 -26.49 -10.21
N LEU A 658 -3.56 -27.48 -9.33
CA LEU A 658 -2.93 -27.53 -8.01
C LEU A 658 -1.81 -28.57 -7.97
N ALA A 659 -0.86 -28.37 -7.05
CA ALA A 659 0.16 -29.38 -6.75
C ALA A 659 -0.45 -30.62 -6.04
N GLU A 660 -1.59 -30.43 -5.39
CA GLU A 660 -2.32 -31.45 -4.65
C GLU A 660 -2.82 -32.57 -5.58
N LYS A 661 -2.65 -33.82 -5.13
CA LYS A 661 -3.08 -35.01 -5.86
C LYS A 661 -4.45 -35.48 -5.37
N CYS A 662 -5.23 -36.00 -6.30
CA CYS A 662 -6.53 -36.60 -6.00
C CYS A 662 -6.35 -37.88 -5.15
N PRO A 663 -7.00 -37.97 -3.98
CA PRO A 663 -6.87 -39.16 -3.11
C PRO A 663 -7.48 -40.43 -3.72
N GLN A 664 -8.39 -40.29 -4.70
CA GLN A 664 -9.04 -41.44 -5.36
C GLN A 664 -8.24 -41.98 -6.53
N CYS A 665 -7.59 -41.12 -7.34
CA CYS A 665 -6.98 -41.58 -8.60
C CYS A 665 -5.53 -41.08 -8.81
N GLY A 666 -4.95 -40.31 -7.89
CA GLY A 666 -3.58 -39.80 -7.95
C GLY A 666 -3.32 -38.68 -9.01
N SER A 667 -4.33 -38.28 -9.79
CA SER A 667 -4.21 -37.16 -10.73
C SER A 667 -4.16 -35.82 -10.01
N SER A 668 -3.64 -34.76 -10.66
CA SER A 668 -3.69 -33.40 -10.09
C SER A 668 -5.11 -32.90 -9.90
N LEU A 669 -5.34 -32.16 -8.83
CA LEU A 669 -6.60 -31.49 -8.56
C LEU A 669 -6.62 -30.09 -9.17
N PHE A 670 -7.84 -29.60 -9.42
CA PHE A 670 -8.11 -28.32 -10.05
C PHE A 670 -9.07 -27.49 -9.19
N LYS A 671 -8.84 -26.19 -9.08
CA LYS A 671 -9.67 -25.26 -8.33
C LYS A 671 -10.51 -24.40 -9.25
N THR A 672 -11.83 -24.40 -9.07
CA THR A 672 -12.74 -23.58 -9.85
C THR A 672 -12.48 -22.08 -9.66
N THR A 673 -12.68 -21.29 -10.71
CA THR A 673 -12.53 -19.84 -10.71
C THR A 673 -13.85 -19.09 -10.44
N GLY A 674 -14.98 -19.80 -10.28
CA GLY A 674 -16.32 -19.26 -10.06
C GLY A 674 -16.59 -18.70 -8.65
N ARG A 675 -17.84 -18.28 -8.41
CA ARG A 675 -18.30 -17.79 -7.09
C ARG A 675 -18.20 -18.87 -6.01
N VAL A 676 -18.53 -20.09 -6.35
CA VAL A 676 -18.34 -21.26 -5.49
C VAL A 676 -16.97 -21.85 -5.81
N LYS A 677 -16.09 -21.86 -4.80
CA LYS A 677 -14.73 -22.40 -4.94
C LYS A 677 -14.72 -23.86 -4.55
N MET A 678 -14.65 -24.74 -5.55
CA MET A 678 -14.50 -26.18 -5.38
C MET A 678 -13.10 -26.62 -5.83
N ILE A 679 -12.59 -27.66 -5.22
CA ILE A 679 -11.40 -28.38 -5.65
C ILE A 679 -11.90 -29.74 -6.17
N HIS A 680 -11.61 -30.06 -7.42
CA HIS A 680 -12.12 -31.26 -8.07
C HIS A 680 -11.07 -31.93 -8.95
N CYS A 681 -11.30 -33.20 -9.25
CA CYS A 681 -10.50 -33.99 -10.16
C CYS A 681 -11.10 -33.95 -11.56
N LEU A 682 -10.30 -33.58 -12.57
CA LEU A 682 -10.71 -33.54 -13.97
C LEU A 682 -10.33 -34.81 -14.74
N LYS A 683 -9.87 -35.88 -14.07
CA LYS A 683 -9.64 -37.18 -14.69
C LYS A 683 -10.99 -37.83 -14.96
N GLU A 684 -11.17 -38.29 -16.19
CA GLU A 684 -12.39 -38.94 -16.66
C GLU A 684 -12.73 -40.13 -15.76
N GLY A 685 -13.97 -40.20 -15.27
CA GLY A 685 -14.47 -41.26 -14.38
C GLY A 685 -14.12 -41.14 -12.90
N CYS A 686 -13.41 -40.08 -12.43
CA CYS A 686 -13.00 -39.99 -11.03
C CYS A 686 -14.07 -39.38 -10.11
N GLY A 687 -14.72 -38.28 -10.51
CA GLY A 687 -15.80 -37.61 -9.74
C GLY A 687 -15.44 -37.04 -8.37
N TYR A 688 -14.16 -36.97 -7.97
CA TYR A 688 -13.75 -36.43 -6.67
C TYR A 688 -13.93 -34.91 -6.62
N GLU A 689 -14.64 -34.44 -5.59
CA GLU A 689 -14.84 -33.03 -5.30
C GLU A 689 -14.74 -32.73 -3.80
N LYS A 690 -14.20 -31.56 -3.45
CA LYS A 690 -14.24 -31.01 -2.09
C LYS A 690 -14.41 -29.51 -2.12
N SER A 691 -15.00 -28.92 -1.06
CA SER A 691 -15.06 -27.47 -0.91
C SER A 691 -13.65 -26.90 -0.73
N ALA A 692 -13.32 -25.84 -1.47
CA ALA A 692 -12.10 -25.09 -1.24
C ALA A 692 -12.37 -24.07 -0.11
N LYS A 693 -11.92 -24.40 1.10
CA LYS A 693 -11.94 -23.44 2.22
C LYS A 693 -11.15 -22.19 1.93
#